data_24237888376ccd725a8ffdd46b82a31f
#
_entry.id   24237888376ccd725a8ffdd46b82a31f
#
_cell.length_a   1.000
_cell.length_b   1.000
_cell.length_c   1.000
_cell.angle_alpha   90.00
_cell.angle_beta   90.00
_cell.angle_gamma   90.00
#
_symmetry.space_group_name_H-M   'P 1'
#
loop_
_entity.id
_entity.type
_entity.pdbx_description
1 polymer ?
#
loop_
_entity_poly.entity_id
_entity_poly.type
_entity_poly.pdbx_seq_one_letter_code
_entity_poly.pdbx_strand_id
1 'polypeptide(L)'
;MLNLETLKNELNPQQYKAVTTTEGAILIIAGAGSGKTRVITFRIAHMLDKGIPQSQILALTFTNKAAKEMADRIKSLTQKKLQNLTVSTFHAFGVKVLRADIDKLGYRDNFSIYDETDRVSLIKECGRELKFSPEAMDIYMIGNLISNIKTGRKNWDTSNDMYRPLYESYQEGLKLFNAVDFDDLIVLPIKLFKEHPEVLAKYRERYKYIMVDEFQDTSHQQYEFMHLLADKNVAVVGDDDQSIYSWRGADYQNIINFEHDFDVTEIRLEQNYRSTGTILEAANGVISHNTNRKDKKLWSGNGAGKPIEIFMPEDETDEADFIAESILGIACEEKRKYDEFGVLMRSNSQGRFIEEAFLQNNIPYTMSGGTSFFERKEIKDVISYLRVIANHDDEINLIRIINCPRRGIGRASIQLLNDEANLQGCSMWNAMISLVQRQESPASETVKEDFSEFMKIIEEHRQKLLTGRGLSQKIRQLIEDINYKDYLLTEYSKNEKAVRFKMKNIESLLNSIEVWENDPDNDNPNIFNYLNRITLMSRDNEDENDKGKVNLMTIHASKGLEFPVVFIAGAEEGLIPHARSVEENNGDVEEERRLFYVAITRARDKLLISSCRKRRHMQMVSEVEPSRFLDEIPANLVEYHEPKTVTIEETGKMFGDFLQQLKSQM
;
A
#
# COMPACT_ATOMS: atom_id res chain seq x y z
N MET A 1 -30.89 -15.38 -4.75
CA MET A 1 -31.27 -14.13 -5.46
C MET A 1 -31.53 -13.06 -4.42
N LEU A 2 -30.85 -11.92 -4.53
CA LEU A 2 -31.06 -10.75 -3.67
C LEU A 2 -32.38 -10.07 -4.08
N ASN A 3 -33.51 -10.48 -3.51
CA ASN A 3 -34.76 -9.79 -3.77
C ASN A 3 -34.87 -8.51 -2.91
N LEU A 4 -35.78 -7.61 -3.25
CA LEU A 4 -35.99 -6.34 -2.55
C LEU A 4 -36.37 -6.54 -1.07
N GLU A 5 -36.96 -7.67 -0.71
CA GLU A 5 -37.36 -8.01 0.65
C GLU A 5 -36.12 -8.41 1.48
N THR A 6 -35.22 -9.19 0.91
CA THR A 6 -33.92 -9.51 1.55
C THR A 6 -33.09 -8.24 1.80
N LEU A 7 -33.04 -7.32 0.82
CA LEU A 7 -32.35 -6.05 0.99
C LEU A 7 -32.93 -5.19 2.12
N LYS A 8 -34.28 -5.15 2.27
CA LYS A 8 -34.93 -4.41 3.35
C LYS A 8 -34.62 -4.97 4.74
N ASN A 9 -34.42 -6.29 4.83
CA ASN A 9 -34.15 -6.96 6.09
C ASN A 9 -32.69 -6.84 6.51
N GLU A 10 -31.77 -6.73 5.54
CA GLU A 10 -30.33 -6.70 5.79
C GLU A 10 -29.74 -5.30 5.87
N LEU A 11 -30.41 -4.29 5.33
CA LEU A 11 -29.91 -2.92 5.21
C LEU A 11 -30.79 -1.95 6.01
N ASN A 12 -30.16 -0.96 6.65
CA ASN A 12 -30.92 0.15 7.21
C ASN A 12 -31.53 1.03 6.10
N PRO A 13 -32.47 1.95 6.41
CA PRO A 13 -33.16 2.73 5.38
C PRO A 13 -32.22 3.54 4.47
N GLN A 14 -31.14 4.11 5.00
CA GLN A 14 -30.18 4.90 4.24
C GLN A 14 -29.31 4.01 3.34
N GLN A 15 -28.82 2.90 3.88
CA GLN A 15 -28.10 1.88 3.11
C GLN A 15 -28.99 1.33 1.99
N TYR A 16 -30.25 1.02 2.30
CA TYR A 16 -31.22 0.56 1.31
C TYR A 16 -31.45 1.57 0.19
N LYS A 17 -31.61 2.86 0.55
CA LYS A 17 -31.69 3.95 -0.43
C LYS A 17 -30.45 4.00 -1.31
N ALA A 18 -29.24 3.96 -0.72
CA ALA A 18 -27.99 3.97 -1.45
C ALA A 18 -27.81 2.79 -2.40
N VAL A 19 -28.27 1.60 -2.01
CA VAL A 19 -28.20 0.38 -2.84
C VAL A 19 -29.19 0.42 -4.00
N THR A 20 -30.41 0.90 -3.78
CA THR A 20 -31.48 0.81 -4.76
C THR A 20 -31.59 1.97 -5.75
N THR A 21 -30.98 3.13 -5.44
CA THR A 21 -30.87 4.27 -6.37
C THR A 21 -29.77 4.00 -7.39
N THR A 22 -30.06 3.27 -8.48
CA THR A 22 -29.03 2.80 -9.42
C THR A 22 -28.62 3.84 -10.46
N GLU A 23 -29.48 4.78 -10.78
CA GLU A 23 -29.25 5.81 -11.81
C GLU A 23 -28.84 7.15 -11.19
N GLY A 24 -28.10 7.95 -11.95
CA GLY A 24 -27.65 9.29 -11.59
C GLY A 24 -26.33 9.31 -10.80
N ALA A 25 -25.93 10.53 -10.43
CA ALA A 25 -24.74 10.74 -9.59
C ALA A 25 -25.12 10.68 -8.11
N ILE A 26 -24.38 9.91 -7.33
CA ILE A 26 -24.66 9.69 -5.90
C ILE A 26 -23.38 9.93 -5.10
N LEU A 27 -23.48 10.77 -4.08
CA LEU A 27 -22.47 10.97 -3.06
C LEU A 27 -22.93 10.32 -1.75
N ILE A 28 -22.22 9.30 -1.31
CA ILE A 28 -22.50 8.60 -0.06
C ILE A 28 -21.47 9.03 0.97
N ILE A 29 -21.87 9.91 1.89
CA ILE A 29 -21.07 10.32 3.04
C ILE A 29 -21.24 9.24 4.12
N ALA A 30 -20.22 8.47 4.39
CA ALA A 30 -20.33 7.27 5.18
C ALA A 30 -19.24 7.24 6.26
N GLY A 31 -19.61 7.47 7.52
CA GLY A 31 -18.68 7.46 8.63
C GLY A 31 -17.97 6.13 8.87
N ALA A 32 -17.01 6.13 9.80
CA ALA A 32 -16.30 4.92 10.20
C ALA A 32 -17.29 3.83 10.63
N GLY A 33 -17.07 2.58 10.18
CA GLY A 33 -17.89 1.43 10.57
C GLY A 33 -19.36 1.47 10.14
N SER A 34 -19.76 2.40 9.25
CA SER A 34 -21.15 2.51 8.75
C SER A 34 -21.50 1.54 7.61
N GLY A 35 -20.54 0.72 7.18
CA GLY A 35 -20.74 -0.27 6.13
C GLY A 35 -20.56 0.25 4.71
N LYS A 36 -19.61 1.18 4.47
CA LYS A 36 -19.23 1.69 3.13
C LYS A 36 -19.11 0.59 2.09
N THR A 37 -18.19 -0.33 2.29
CA THR A 37 -17.95 -1.46 1.37
C THR A 37 -19.16 -2.39 1.23
N ARG A 38 -19.95 -2.56 2.32
CA ARG A 38 -21.20 -3.31 2.27
C ARG A 38 -22.18 -2.66 1.29
N VAL A 39 -22.37 -1.36 1.36
CA VAL A 39 -23.28 -0.65 0.46
C VAL A 39 -22.84 -0.79 -1.01
N ILE A 40 -21.57 -0.64 -1.31
CA ILE A 40 -21.05 -0.80 -2.69
C ILE A 40 -21.28 -2.24 -3.18
N THR A 41 -20.94 -3.24 -2.39
CA THR A 41 -21.08 -4.65 -2.79
C THR A 41 -22.54 -5.05 -2.99
N PHE A 42 -23.45 -4.62 -2.09
CA PHE A 42 -24.87 -4.85 -2.24
C PHE A 42 -25.47 -4.09 -3.44
N ARG A 43 -25.00 -2.86 -3.72
CA ARG A 43 -25.40 -2.08 -4.89
C ARG A 43 -25.02 -2.79 -6.19
N ILE A 44 -23.78 -3.27 -6.31
CA ILE A 44 -23.34 -4.04 -7.48
C ILE A 44 -24.18 -5.32 -7.62
N ALA A 45 -24.36 -6.06 -6.53
CA ALA A 45 -25.17 -7.27 -6.55
C ALA A 45 -26.63 -6.99 -6.99
N HIS A 46 -27.24 -5.92 -6.50
CA HIS A 46 -28.58 -5.47 -6.90
C HIS A 46 -28.65 -5.09 -8.38
N MET A 47 -27.64 -4.38 -8.90
CA MET A 47 -27.54 -4.02 -10.32
C MET A 47 -27.46 -5.26 -11.21
N LEU A 48 -26.64 -6.26 -10.80
CA LEU A 48 -26.53 -7.54 -11.51
C LEU A 48 -27.83 -8.36 -11.47
N ASP A 49 -28.62 -8.26 -10.40
CA ASP A 49 -29.93 -8.89 -10.29
C ASP A 49 -31.02 -8.18 -11.14
N LYS A 50 -30.86 -6.85 -11.31
CA LYS A 50 -31.65 -6.05 -12.26
C LYS A 50 -31.34 -6.36 -13.73
N GLY A 51 -30.34 -7.18 -14.02
CA GLY A 51 -29.92 -7.54 -15.37
C GLY A 51 -28.93 -6.58 -16.02
N ILE A 52 -28.33 -5.64 -15.28
CA ILE A 52 -27.25 -4.79 -15.78
C ILE A 52 -26.04 -5.70 -16.08
N PRO A 53 -25.49 -5.65 -17.30
CA PRO A 53 -24.34 -6.48 -17.67
C PRO A 53 -23.11 -6.20 -16.83
N GLN A 54 -22.42 -7.26 -16.38
CA GLN A 54 -21.15 -7.14 -15.62
C GLN A 54 -20.11 -6.24 -16.31
N SER A 55 -20.02 -6.32 -17.62
CA SER A 55 -19.06 -5.55 -18.44
C SER A 55 -19.31 -4.04 -18.40
N GLN A 56 -20.49 -3.60 -18.00
CA GLN A 56 -20.86 -2.18 -17.90
C GLN A 56 -20.53 -1.57 -16.54
N ILE A 57 -20.06 -2.37 -15.56
CA ILE A 57 -19.81 -1.93 -14.21
C ILE A 57 -18.31 -1.83 -13.97
N LEU A 58 -17.85 -0.67 -13.50
CA LEU A 58 -16.48 -0.40 -13.04
C LEU A 58 -16.53 0.01 -11.56
N ALA A 59 -15.91 -0.77 -10.70
CA ALA A 59 -15.72 -0.44 -9.29
C ALA A 59 -14.24 -0.17 -9.00
N LEU A 60 -13.95 1.02 -8.50
CA LEU A 60 -12.61 1.48 -8.18
C LEU A 60 -12.45 1.63 -6.67
N THR A 61 -11.32 1.19 -6.15
CA THR A 61 -10.96 1.31 -4.73
C THR A 61 -9.49 1.69 -4.59
N PHE A 62 -9.03 1.89 -3.34
CA PHE A 62 -7.69 2.39 -3.07
C PHE A 62 -6.63 1.28 -3.04
N THR A 63 -6.95 0.07 -2.52
CA THR A 63 -5.99 -1.02 -2.36
C THR A 63 -6.40 -2.28 -3.12
N ASN A 64 -5.42 -3.10 -3.53
CA ASN A 64 -5.69 -4.37 -4.20
C ASN A 64 -6.42 -5.37 -3.27
N LYS A 65 -6.13 -5.32 -1.96
CA LYS A 65 -6.84 -6.12 -0.96
C LYS A 65 -8.33 -5.75 -0.94
N ALA A 66 -8.64 -4.44 -0.87
CA ALA A 66 -10.03 -3.98 -0.89
C ALA A 66 -10.75 -4.39 -2.19
N ALA A 67 -10.06 -4.34 -3.34
CA ALA A 67 -10.60 -4.79 -4.61
C ALA A 67 -10.92 -6.30 -4.60
N LYS A 68 -10.00 -7.12 -4.09
CA LYS A 68 -10.18 -8.58 -3.94
C LYS A 68 -11.34 -8.89 -2.99
N GLU A 69 -11.35 -8.30 -1.79
CA GLU A 69 -12.44 -8.49 -0.83
C GLU A 69 -13.80 -8.05 -1.38
N MET A 70 -13.85 -6.94 -2.11
CA MET A 70 -15.07 -6.46 -2.76
C MET A 70 -15.56 -7.48 -3.79
N ALA A 71 -14.69 -8.00 -4.64
CA ALA A 71 -15.00 -9.02 -5.63
C ALA A 71 -15.52 -10.31 -4.97
N ASP A 72 -14.84 -10.80 -3.92
CA ASP A 72 -15.23 -12.01 -3.19
C ASP A 72 -16.61 -11.84 -2.52
N ARG A 73 -16.87 -10.69 -1.93
CA ARG A 73 -18.18 -10.36 -1.33
C ARG A 73 -19.29 -10.32 -2.38
N ILE A 74 -19.05 -9.70 -3.56
CA ILE A 74 -20.03 -9.68 -4.66
C ILE A 74 -20.29 -11.10 -5.17
N LYS A 75 -19.23 -11.92 -5.30
CA LYS A 75 -19.33 -13.33 -5.70
C LYS A 75 -20.20 -14.13 -4.72
N SER A 76 -19.99 -13.95 -3.41
CA SER A 76 -20.78 -14.61 -2.37
C SER A 76 -22.24 -14.15 -2.36
N LEU A 77 -22.51 -12.87 -2.56
CA LEU A 77 -23.86 -12.31 -2.59
C LEU A 77 -24.65 -12.76 -3.82
N THR A 78 -24.01 -12.83 -4.98
CA THR A 78 -24.70 -13.13 -6.25
C THR A 78 -24.65 -14.60 -6.63
N GLN A 79 -23.70 -15.36 -6.08
CA GLN A 79 -23.40 -16.76 -6.48
C GLN A 79 -23.13 -16.90 -7.99
N LYS A 80 -22.75 -15.81 -8.66
CA LYS A 80 -22.43 -15.75 -10.09
C LYS A 80 -20.92 -15.74 -10.31
N LYS A 81 -20.46 -16.27 -11.46
CA LYS A 81 -19.08 -16.04 -11.91
C LYS A 81 -18.94 -14.59 -12.35
N LEU A 82 -17.91 -13.91 -11.86
CA LEU A 82 -17.66 -12.47 -12.12
C LEU A 82 -16.58 -12.26 -13.20
N GLN A 83 -16.70 -12.91 -14.35
CA GLN A 83 -15.68 -12.89 -15.42
C GLN A 83 -15.53 -11.55 -16.13
N ASN A 84 -16.61 -10.75 -16.20
CA ASN A 84 -16.64 -9.50 -16.94
C ASN A 84 -16.83 -8.25 -16.05
N LEU A 85 -16.98 -8.42 -14.76
CA LEU A 85 -17.03 -7.32 -13.81
C LEU A 85 -15.62 -6.75 -13.59
N THR A 86 -15.46 -5.43 -13.65
CA THR A 86 -14.19 -4.79 -13.35
C THR A 86 -14.23 -4.22 -11.94
N VAL A 87 -13.53 -4.89 -11.01
CA VAL A 87 -13.23 -4.39 -9.66
C VAL A 87 -11.71 -4.22 -9.58
N SER A 88 -11.22 -3.02 -9.32
CA SER A 88 -9.81 -2.71 -9.47
C SER A 88 -9.39 -1.50 -8.63
N THR A 89 -8.08 -1.30 -8.43
CA THR A 89 -7.56 0.01 -8.01
C THR A 89 -7.45 0.95 -9.22
N PHE A 90 -7.36 2.26 -8.98
CA PHE A 90 -7.11 3.22 -10.05
C PHE A 90 -5.85 2.88 -10.86
N HIS A 91 -4.75 2.54 -10.19
CA HIS A 91 -3.50 2.18 -10.84
C HIS A 91 -3.62 0.89 -11.68
N ALA A 92 -4.24 -0.16 -11.13
CA ALA A 92 -4.43 -1.40 -11.86
C ALA A 92 -5.37 -1.23 -13.07
N PHE A 93 -6.37 -0.36 -12.94
CA PHE A 93 -7.22 0.01 -14.07
C PHE A 93 -6.45 0.83 -15.10
N GLY A 94 -5.59 1.77 -14.67
CA GLY A 94 -4.68 2.51 -15.54
C GLY A 94 -3.74 1.58 -16.32
N VAL A 95 -3.14 0.60 -15.66
CA VAL A 95 -2.35 -0.45 -16.35
C VAL A 95 -3.18 -1.16 -17.42
N LYS A 96 -4.44 -1.53 -17.12
CA LYS A 96 -5.32 -2.20 -18.09
C LYS A 96 -5.61 -1.32 -19.30
N VAL A 97 -5.83 -0.03 -19.10
CA VAL A 97 -6.02 0.95 -20.18
C VAL A 97 -4.75 1.07 -21.02
N LEU A 98 -3.60 1.25 -20.37
CA LEU A 98 -2.31 1.42 -21.06
C LEU A 98 -1.90 0.16 -21.82
N ARG A 99 -2.08 -1.06 -21.25
CA ARG A 99 -1.78 -2.30 -21.99
C ARG A 99 -2.59 -2.46 -23.28
N ALA A 100 -3.76 -1.85 -23.34
CA ALA A 100 -4.65 -1.97 -24.49
C ALA A 100 -4.41 -0.90 -25.57
N ASP A 101 -3.97 0.30 -25.20
CA ASP A 101 -4.02 1.44 -26.12
C ASP A 101 -2.80 2.40 -25.98
N ILE A 102 -1.71 2.05 -25.25
CA ILE A 102 -0.54 2.92 -25.02
C ILE A 102 0.30 3.17 -26.28
N ASP A 103 0.18 2.30 -27.27
CA ASP A 103 0.84 2.45 -28.57
C ASP A 103 0.55 3.80 -29.23
N LYS A 104 -0.64 4.35 -29.00
CA LYS A 104 -1.04 5.69 -29.46
C LYS A 104 -0.20 6.82 -28.84
N LEU A 105 0.42 6.59 -27.69
CA LEU A 105 1.35 7.51 -27.02
C LEU A 105 2.83 7.24 -27.38
N GLY A 106 3.07 6.25 -28.27
CA GLY A 106 4.40 5.90 -28.75
C GLY A 106 5.22 5.00 -27.81
N TYR A 107 4.55 4.25 -26.94
CA TYR A 107 5.13 3.17 -26.15
C TYR A 107 4.75 1.81 -26.75
N ARG A 108 5.47 0.75 -26.32
CA ARG A 108 5.06 -0.63 -26.61
C ARG A 108 4.17 -1.16 -25.48
N ASP A 109 3.28 -2.06 -25.78
CA ASP A 109 2.34 -2.66 -24.82
C ASP A 109 3.01 -3.48 -23.70
N ASN A 110 4.24 -3.96 -23.92
CA ASN A 110 5.05 -4.71 -22.95
C ASN A 110 5.92 -3.81 -22.02
N PHE A 111 5.53 -2.57 -21.80
CA PHE A 111 6.27 -1.62 -20.96
C PHE A 111 6.56 -2.16 -19.53
N SER A 112 7.68 -1.76 -18.95
CA SER A 112 8.03 -2.01 -17.56
C SER A 112 7.39 -0.96 -16.63
N ILE A 113 7.01 -1.36 -15.41
CA ILE A 113 6.54 -0.42 -14.38
C ILE A 113 7.67 -0.26 -13.37
N TYR A 114 8.22 0.95 -13.27
CA TYR A 114 9.31 1.27 -12.37
C TYR A 114 8.79 1.54 -10.95
N ASP A 115 9.41 0.87 -9.98
CA ASP A 115 9.19 1.16 -8.57
C ASP A 115 10.05 2.36 -8.10
N GLU A 116 9.97 2.69 -6.79
CA GLU A 116 10.74 3.80 -6.22
C GLU A 116 12.26 3.62 -6.38
N THR A 117 12.77 2.39 -6.30
CA THR A 117 14.20 2.13 -6.44
C THR A 117 14.65 2.30 -7.89
N ASP A 118 13.84 1.84 -8.83
CA ASP A 118 14.09 1.99 -10.28
C ASP A 118 14.04 3.47 -10.66
N ARG A 119 13.04 4.20 -10.13
CA ARG A 119 12.90 5.66 -10.29
C ARG A 119 14.13 6.42 -9.79
N VAL A 120 14.57 6.12 -8.56
CA VAL A 120 15.77 6.72 -7.96
C VAL A 120 17.02 6.42 -8.80
N SER A 121 17.12 5.21 -9.33
CA SER A 121 18.25 4.80 -10.17
C SER A 121 18.30 5.59 -11.49
N LEU A 122 17.14 5.75 -12.14
CA LEU A 122 17.04 6.54 -13.37
C LEU A 122 17.32 8.03 -13.11
N ILE A 123 16.81 8.62 -12.02
CA ILE A 123 17.12 10.01 -11.65
C ILE A 123 18.63 10.21 -11.45
N LYS A 124 19.30 9.24 -10.80
CA LYS A 124 20.77 9.29 -10.61
C LYS A 124 21.52 9.24 -11.94
N GLU A 125 21.04 8.45 -12.87
CA GLU A 125 21.66 8.31 -14.19
C GLU A 125 21.51 9.60 -14.98
N CYS A 126 20.30 10.12 -15.13
CA CYS A 126 20.04 11.41 -15.79
C CYS A 126 20.85 12.55 -15.15
N GLY A 127 20.97 12.57 -13.81
CA GLY A 127 21.78 13.56 -13.10
C GLY A 127 23.27 13.48 -13.43
N ARG A 128 23.82 12.27 -13.61
CA ARG A 128 25.21 12.07 -14.03
C ARG A 128 25.44 12.55 -15.46
N GLU A 129 24.54 12.23 -16.38
CA GLU A 129 24.62 12.66 -17.77
C GLU A 129 24.60 14.18 -17.91
N LEU A 130 23.72 14.82 -17.14
CA LEU A 130 23.61 16.29 -17.07
C LEU A 130 24.68 16.95 -16.19
N LYS A 131 25.63 16.16 -15.64
CA LYS A 131 26.74 16.63 -14.80
C LYS A 131 26.30 17.38 -13.52
N PHE A 132 25.16 17.01 -12.97
CA PHE A 132 24.80 17.48 -11.63
C PHE A 132 25.80 16.94 -10.60
N SER A 133 26.24 17.80 -9.66
CA SER A 133 27.09 17.37 -8.57
C SER A 133 26.35 16.37 -7.66
N PRO A 134 26.92 15.19 -7.35
CA PRO A 134 26.28 14.23 -6.45
C PRO A 134 25.96 14.81 -5.06
N GLU A 135 26.76 15.79 -4.60
CA GLU A 135 26.58 16.47 -3.31
C GLU A 135 25.42 17.47 -3.32
N ALA A 136 25.04 17.99 -4.50
CA ALA A 136 23.93 18.91 -4.69
C ALA A 136 22.60 18.19 -5.01
N MET A 137 22.62 16.86 -5.19
CA MET A 137 21.45 16.06 -5.54
C MET A 137 20.83 15.39 -4.30
N ASP A 138 19.90 16.07 -3.66
CA ASP A 138 18.93 15.36 -2.81
C ASP A 138 17.92 14.63 -3.69
N ILE A 139 18.18 13.32 -3.91
CA ILE A 139 17.43 12.48 -4.85
C ILE A 139 15.99 12.29 -4.43
N TYR A 140 15.73 12.26 -3.12
CA TYR A 140 14.36 12.14 -2.61
C TYR A 140 13.58 13.44 -2.84
N MET A 141 14.22 14.59 -2.60
CA MET A 141 13.61 15.89 -2.91
C MET A 141 13.32 16.03 -4.41
N ILE A 142 14.29 15.64 -5.26
CA ILE A 142 14.12 15.67 -6.72
C ILE A 142 13.03 14.70 -7.17
N GLY A 143 13.00 13.48 -6.64
CA GLY A 143 11.95 12.51 -6.93
C GLY A 143 10.56 13.04 -6.59
N ASN A 144 10.40 13.66 -5.41
CA ASN A 144 9.17 14.30 -5.02
C ASN A 144 8.80 15.49 -5.93
N LEU A 145 9.80 16.29 -6.33
CA LEU A 145 9.58 17.40 -7.28
C LEU A 145 9.08 16.86 -8.64
N ILE A 146 9.73 15.84 -9.19
CA ILE A 146 9.31 15.20 -10.45
C ILE A 146 7.85 14.73 -10.35
N SER A 147 7.50 14.00 -9.28
CA SER A 147 6.13 13.53 -9.04
C SER A 147 5.14 14.70 -8.94
N ASN A 148 5.47 15.76 -8.20
CA ASN A 148 4.59 16.92 -8.02
C ASN A 148 4.37 17.69 -9.34
N ILE A 149 5.41 17.87 -10.17
CA ILE A 149 5.28 18.48 -11.48
C ILE A 149 4.45 17.60 -12.42
N LYS A 150 4.77 16.31 -12.49
CA LYS A 150 4.11 15.34 -13.36
C LYS A 150 2.62 15.21 -13.07
N THR A 151 2.27 15.26 -11.80
CA THR A 151 0.89 15.18 -11.32
C THR A 151 0.20 16.55 -11.22
N GLY A 152 0.83 17.64 -11.65
CA GLY A 152 0.25 18.98 -11.61
C GLY A 152 0.05 19.56 -10.20
N ARG A 153 0.62 18.95 -9.17
CA ARG A 153 0.57 19.47 -7.79
C ARG A 153 1.50 20.67 -7.58
N LYS A 154 2.51 20.80 -8.43
CA LYS A 154 3.44 21.92 -8.42
C LYS A 154 3.73 22.38 -9.84
N ASN A 155 3.92 23.67 -10.03
CA ASN A 155 4.34 24.26 -11.28
C ASN A 155 5.84 24.60 -11.25
N TRP A 156 6.44 24.79 -12.43
CA TRP A 156 7.78 25.32 -12.54
C TRP A 156 7.80 26.78 -12.06
N ASP A 157 8.78 27.09 -11.23
CA ASP A 157 9.02 28.45 -10.71
C ASP A 157 10.55 28.68 -10.57
N THR A 158 10.95 29.88 -10.17
CA THR A 158 12.36 30.26 -10.05
C THR A 158 13.15 29.42 -9.04
N SER A 159 12.49 28.77 -8.10
CA SER A 159 13.13 27.92 -7.06
C SER A 159 13.43 26.51 -7.56
N ASN A 160 12.72 26.01 -8.55
CA ASN A 160 12.81 24.62 -9.01
C ASN A 160 13.14 24.45 -10.49
N ASP A 161 13.12 25.54 -11.29
CA ASP A 161 13.36 25.50 -12.74
C ASP A 161 14.74 24.94 -13.12
N MET A 162 15.70 25.02 -12.23
CA MET A 162 17.03 24.40 -12.41
C MET A 162 16.97 22.86 -12.61
N TYR A 163 15.95 22.21 -12.12
CA TYR A 163 15.75 20.77 -12.27
C TYR A 163 14.92 20.39 -13.50
N ARG A 164 14.45 21.37 -14.29
CA ARG A 164 13.67 21.09 -15.51
C ARG A 164 14.41 20.21 -16.51
N PRO A 165 15.69 20.43 -16.83
CA PRO A 165 16.43 19.53 -17.74
C PRO A 165 16.50 18.10 -17.22
N LEU A 166 16.59 17.92 -15.89
CA LEU A 166 16.60 16.60 -15.27
C LEU A 166 15.24 15.92 -15.37
N TYR A 167 14.16 16.66 -15.20
CA TYR A 167 12.80 16.17 -15.43
C TYR A 167 12.59 15.71 -16.88
N GLU A 168 13.02 16.53 -17.85
CA GLU A 168 12.90 16.22 -19.25
C GLU A 168 13.70 14.98 -19.62
N SER A 169 14.97 14.89 -19.18
CA SER A 169 15.81 13.69 -19.37
C SER A 169 15.21 12.44 -18.70
N TYR A 170 14.62 12.58 -17.51
CA TYR A 170 13.91 11.49 -16.83
C TYR A 170 12.71 10.99 -17.63
N GLN A 171 11.90 11.89 -18.20
CA GLN A 171 10.73 11.52 -19.02
C GLN A 171 11.17 10.85 -20.34
N GLU A 172 12.22 11.36 -20.97
CA GLU A 172 12.83 10.77 -22.17
C GLU A 172 13.40 9.39 -21.85
N GLY A 173 14.08 9.23 -20.72
CA GLY A 173 14.61 7.95 -20.24
C GLY A 173 13.51 6.91 -20.04
N LEU A 174 12.41 7.26 -19.36
CA LEU A 174 11.27 6.36 -19.23
C LEU A 174 10.75 5.90 -20.60
N LYS A 175 10.62 6.82 -21.54
CA LYS A 175 10.13 6.50 -22.89
C LYS A 175 11.12 5.64 -23.67
N LEU A 176 12.42 5.95 -23.59
CA LEU A 176 13.50 5.20 -24.24
C LEU A 176 13.53 3.75 -23.76
N PHE A 177 13.42 3.55 -22.45
CA PHE A 177 13.43 2.23 -21.79
C PHE A 177 12.09 1.50 -21.88
N ASN A 178 11.12 2.08 -22.57
CA ASN A 178 9.76 1.57 -22.61
C ASN A 178 9.23 1.26 -21.20
N ALA A 179 9.40 2.21 -20.31
CA ALA A 179 9.00 2.13 -18.91
C ALA A 179 8.03 3.25 -18.54
N VAL A 180 7.23 3.00 -17.54
CA VAL A 180 6.32 3.96 -16.90
C VAL A 180 6.54 3.90 -15.40
N ASP A 181 6.44 5.02 -14.72
CA ASP A 181 6.45 5.03 -13.25
C ASP A 181 5.02 4.97 -12.69
N PHE A 182 4.89 5.02 -11.37
CA PHE A 182 3.58 4.94 -10.73
C PHE A 182 2.65 6.11 -11.06
N ASP A 183 3.21 7.32 -11.22
CA ASP A 183 2.42 8.49 -11.58
C ASP A 183 1.87 8.34 -13.01
N ASP A 184 2.64 7.75 -13.92
CA ASP A 184 2.22 7.46 -15.30
C ASP A 184 1.01 6.55 -15.38
N LEU A 185 0.83 5.65 -14.43
CA LEU A 185 -0.34 4.76 -14.41
C LEU A 185 -1.67 5.51 -14.32
N ILE A 186 -1.64 6.76 -13.90
CA ILE A 186 -2.80 7.66 -13.86
C ILE A 186 -2.69 8.76 -14.91
N VAL A 187 -1.52 9.39 -15.03
CA VAL A 187 -1.32 10.56 -15.90
C VAL A 187 -1.40 10.19 -17.38
N LEU A 188 -0.79 9.06 -17.80
CA LEU A 188 -0.83 8.65 -19.20
C LEU A 188 -2.22 8.21 -19.69
N PRO A 189 -3.05 7.47 -18.93
CA PRO A 189 -4.45 7.24 -19.30
C PRO A 189 -5.26 8.53 -19.46
N ILE A 190 -5.07 9.54 -18.60
CA ILE A 190 -5.71 10.85 -18.75
C ILE A 190 -5.27 11.51 -20.06
N LYS A 191 -3.95 11.53 -20.32
CA LYS A 191 -3.38 12.05 -21.56
C LYS A 191 -3.94 11.33 -22.77
N LEU A 192 -3.96 9.99 -22.74
CA LEU A 192 -4.51 9.14 -23.79
C LEU A 192 -5.97 9.48 -24.09
N PHE A 193 -6.80 9.67 -23.08
CA PHE A 193 -8.20 10.00 -23.24
C PHE A 193 -8.43 11.41 -23.80
N LYS A 194 -7.56 12.37 -23.46
CA LYS A 194 -7.62 13.74 -23.99
C LYS A 194 -7.14 13.83 -25.43
N GLU A 195 -6.06 13.14 -25.77
CA GLU A 195 -5.45 13.18 -27.09
C GLU A 195 -6.14 12.25 -28.10
N HIS A 196 -6.81 11.18 -27.61
CA HIS A 196 -7.49 10.16 -28.41
C HIS A 196 -8.95 9.96 -27.98
N PRO A 197 -9.86 10.87 -28.39
CA PRO A 197 -11.28 10.81 -28.01
C PRO A 197 -11.99 9.50 -28.38
N GLU A 198 -11.53 8.83 -29.44
CA GLU A 198 -12.04 7.52 -29.85
C GLU A 198 -11.76 6.43 -28.81
N VAL A 199 -10.62 6.52 -28.13
CA VAL A 199 -10.30 5.59 -27.02
C VAL A 199 -11.21 5.88 -25.83
N LEU A 200 -11.39 7.14 -25.47
CA LEU A 200 -12.31 7.54 -24.40
C LEU A 200 -13.74 7.04 -24.68
N ALA A 201 -14.21 7.22 -25.92
CA ALA A 201 -15.55 6.76 -26.34
C ALA A 201 -15.72 5.24 -26.16
N LYS A 202 -14.71 4.43 -26.52
CA LYS A 202 -14.68 2.98 -26.30
C LYS A 202 -14.88 2.61 -24.81
N TYR A 203 -14.21 3.32 -23.90
CA TYR A 203 -14.34 3.05 -22.47
C TYR A 203 -15.65 3.58 -21.87
N ARG A 204 -16.18 4.73 -22.31
CA ARG A 204 -17.48 5.26 -21.94
C ARG A 204 -18.63 4.38 -22.45
N GLU A 205 -18.51 3.78 -23.63
CA GLU A 205 -19.48 2.81 -24.13
C GLU A 205 -19.48 1.54 -23.28
N ARG A 206 -18.31 1.09 -22.86
CA ARG A 206 -18.15 -0.11 -22.05
C ARG A 206 -18.64 0.09 -20.61
N TYR A 207 -18.20 1.15 -19.93
CA TYR A 207 -18.47 1.37 -18.51
C TYR A 207 -19.59 2.41 -18.34
N LYS A 208 -20.81 1.94 -18.14
CA LYS A 208 -21.99 2.79 -17.94
C LYS A 208 -22.22 3.15 -16.49
N TYR A 209 -21.68 2.37 -15.56
CA TYR A 209 -21.83 2.55 -14.13
C TYR A 209 -20.46 2.52 -13.46
N ILE A 210 -20.10 3.62 -12.84
CA ILE A 210 -18.81 3.78 -12.15
C ILE A 210 -19.07 3.90 -10.66
N MET A 211 -18.30 3.18 -9.85
CA MET A 211 -18.32 3.27 -8.40
C MET A 211 -16.93 3.48 -7.87
N VAL A 212 -16.79 4.38 -6.90
CA VAL A 212 -15.51 4.68 -6.25
C VAL A 212 -15.65 4.56 -4.75
N ASP A 213 -14.87 3.66 -4.15
CA ASP A 213 -14.74 3.52 -2.69
C ASP A 213 -13.58 4.37 -2.19
N GLU A 214 -13.63 4.76 -0.91
CA GLU A 214 -12.64 5.62 -0.25
C GLU A 214 -12.36 6.91 -1.05
N PHE A 215 -13.44 7.54 -1.55
CA PHE A 215 -13.34 8.69 -2.46
C PHE A 215 -12.58 9.88 -1.88
N GLN A 216 -12.58 10.06 -0.55
CA GLN A 216 -11.82 11.11 0.15
C GLN A 216 -10.29 10.97 0.01
N ASP A 217 -9.80 9.80 -0.39
CA ASP A 217 -8.36 9.56 -0.60
C ASP A 217 -7.93 9.74 -2.06
N THR A 218 -8.85 10.09 -2.94
CA THR A 218 -8.51 10.30 -4.36
C THR A 218 -7.68 11.55 -4.55
N SER A 219 -6.65 11.44 -5.40
CA SER A 219 -5.92 12.60 -5.89
C SER A 219 -6.73 13.36 -6.96
N HIS A 220 -6.32 14.61 -7.25
CA HIS A 220 -6.92 15.36 -8.34
C HIS A 220 -6.88 14.61 -9.67
N GLN A 221 -5.79 13.93 -10.00
CA GLN A 221 -5.65 13.13 -11.23
C GLN A 221 -6.57 11.90 -11.22
N GLN A 222 -6.74 11.23 -10.09
CA GLN A 222 -7.69 10.12 -9.99
C GLN A 222 -9.13 10.60 -10.16
N TYR A 223 -9.45 11.77 -9.60
CA TYR A 223 -10.73 12.42 -9.85
C TYR A 223 -10.92 12.74 -11.34
N GLU A 224 -9.93 13.37 -11.97
CA GLU A 224 -9.97 13.69 -13.41
C GLU A 224 -10.12 12.43 -14.27
N PHE A 225 -9.39 11.36 -13.93
CA PHE A 225 -9.49 10.07 -14.63
C PHE A 225 -10.91 9.49 -14.53
N MET A 226 -11.51 9.49 -13.35
CA MET A 226 -12.89 9.08 -13.13
C MET A 226 -13.88 10.00 -13.86
N HIS A 227 -13.72 11.31 -13.76
CA HIS A 227 -14.59 12.31 -14.38
C HIS A 227 -14.60 12.19 -15.91
N LEU A 228 -13.43 11.97 -16.54
CA LEU A 228 -13.37 11.71 -17.98
C LEU A 228 -14.17 10.48 -18.39
N LEU A 229 -14.17 9.42 -17.59
CA LEU A 229 -14.89 8.18 -17.86
C LEU A 229 -16.39 8.29 -17.56
N ALA A 230 -16.76 9.04 -16.52
CA ALA A 230 -18.14 9.15 -16.06
C ALA A 230 -19.03 9.83 -17.09
N ASP A 231 -20.21 9.25 -17.31
CA ASP A 231 -21.28 9.87 -18.11
C ASP A 231 -22.39 10.35 -17.16
N LYS A 232 -23.31 9.46 -16.74
CA LYS A 232 -24.46 9.82 -15.90
C LYS A 232 -24.49 9.07 -14.57
N ASN A 233 -24.08 7.80 -14.58
CA ASN A 233 -24.26 6.91 -13.43
C ASN A 233 -22.92 6.71 -12.72
N VAL A 234 -22.67 7.54 -11.72
CA VAL A 234 -21.47 7.49 -10.89
C VAL A 234 -21.87 7.52 -9.41
N ALA A 235 -21.35 6.60 -8.62
CA ALA A 235 -21.57 6.55 -7.19
C ALA A 235 -20.22 6.60 -6.46
N VAL A 236 -20.02 7.61 -5.64
CA VAL A 236 -18.82 7.75 -4.83
C VAL A 236 -19.16 7.58 -3.36
N VAL A 237 -18.31 6.84 -2.64
CA VAL A 237 -18.47 6.59 -1.21
C VAL A 237 -17.21 7.02 -0.48
N GLY A 238 -17.37 7.81 0.57
CA GLY A 238 -16.23 8.32 1.30
C GLY A 238 -16.56 8.79 2.71
N ASP A 239 -15.51 9.00 3.48
CA ASP A 239 -15.54 9.61 4.81
C ASP A 239 -14.45 10.68 4.88
N ASP A 240 -14.84 11.93 4.79
CA ASP A 240 -13.93 13.07 4.87
C ASP A 240 -13.14 13.12 6.18
N ASP A 241 -13.72 12.60 7.29
CA ASP A 241 -13.03 12.46 8.57
C ASP A 241 -11.93 11.38 8.54
N GLN A 242 -11.87 10.54 7.51
CA GLN A 242 -10.82 9.54 7.29
C GLN A 242 -9.83 9.91 6.16
N SER A 243 -9.81 11.17 5.70
CA SER A 243 -8.83 11.66 4.73
C SER A 243 -7.48 11.88 5.43
N ILE A 244 -6.54 10.92 5.25
CA ILE A 244 -5.23 10.89 5.92
C ILE A 244 -4.06 10.69 4.94
N TYR A 245 -4.27 10.91 3.65
CA TYR A 245 -3.28 10.73 2.59
C TYR A 245 -3.00 12.00 1.78
N SER A 246 -3.16 13.20 2.39
CA SER A 246 -2.86 14.47 1.71
C SER A 246 -1.40 14.54 1.24
N TRP A 247 -0.47 13.99 2.03
CA TRP A 247 0.93 13.86 1.69
C TRP A 247 1.20 12.97 0.45
N ARG A 248 0.23 12.11 0.08
CA ARG A 248 0.23 11.34 -1.19
C ARG A 248 -0.54 12.03 -2.31
N GLY A 249 -1.09 13.22 -2.04
CA GLY A 249 -1.86 14.00 -2.98
C GLY A 249 -3.37 13.72 -2.95
N ALA A 250 -3.89 13.08 -1.91
CA ALA A 250 -5.32 13.05 -1.66
C ALA A 250 -5.84 14.49 -1.47
N ASP A 251 -6.96 14.80 -2.10
CA ASP A 251 -7.51 16.15 -2.12
C ASP A 251 -8.99 16.13 -1.74
N TYR A 252 -9.29 16.68 -0.58
CA TYR A 252 -10.66 16.86 -0.10
C TYR A 252 -11.52 17.68 -1.09
N GLN A 253 -10.91 18.57 -1.86
CA GLN A 253 -11.59 19.37 -2.88
C GLN A 253 -12.32 18.51 -3.92
N ASN A 254 -11.92 17.25 -4.10
CA ASN A 254 -12.59 16.33 -5.02
C ASN A 254 -14.06 16.04 -4.64
N ILE A 255 -14.40 16.09 -3.34
CA ILE A 255 -15.79 15.94 -2.90
C ILE A 255 -16.61 17.16 -3.34
N ILE A 256 -16.04 18.36 -3.20
CA ILE A 256 -16.68 19.62 -3.61
C ILE A 256 -16.80 19.69 -5.14
N ASN A 257 -15.73 19.30 -5.85
CA ASN A 257 -15.72 19.25 -7.32
C ASN A 257 -16.79 18.28 -7.83
N PHE A 258 -16.95 17.12 -7.18
CA PHE A 258 -17.97 16.15 -7.54
C PHE A 258 -19.40 16.71 -7.39
N GLU A 259 -19.67 17.47 -6.33
CA GLU A 259 -20.97 18.16 -6.13
C GLU A 259 -21.21 19.27 -7.16
N HIS A 260 -20.14 19.89 -7.65
CA HIS A 260 -20.23 20.93 -8.68
C HIS A 260 -20.42 20.35 -10.09
N ASP A 261 -19.71 19.26 -10.40
CA ASP A 261 -19.64 18.71 -11.76
C ASP A 261 -20.82 17.79 -12.09
N PHE A 262 -21.54 17.29 -11.08
CA PHE A 262 -22.66 16.39 -11.25
C PHE A 262 -23.92 16.87 -10.49
N ASP A 263 -25.11 16.50 -10.99
CA ASP A 263 -26.37 16.64 -10.25
C ASP A 263 -26.47 15.51 -9.20
N VAL A 264 -26.01 15.80 -7.99
CA VAL A 264 -25.70 14.80 -6.97
C VAL A 264 -26.89 14.54 -6.03
N THR A 265 -27.23 13.26 -5.84
CA THR A 265 -28.06 12.81 -4.72
C THR A 265 -27.15 12.46 -3.54
N GLU A 266 -27.15 13.28 -2.48
CA GLU A 266 -26.40 12.99 -1.24
C GLU A 266 -27.17 12.01 -0.34
N ILE A 267 -26.45 11.02 0.20
CA ILE A 267 -26.94 10.03 1.18
C ILE A 267 -25.94 9.93 2.32
N ARG A 268 -26.41 10.05 3.57
CA ARG A 268 -25.55 9.97 4.77
C ARG A 268 -25.76 8.65 5.49
N LEU A 269 -24.65 7.95 5.79
CA LEU A 269 -24.62 6.73 6.58
C LEU A 269 -23.99 7.04 7.95
N GLU A 270 -24.84 7.22 8.95
CA GLU A 270 -24.41 7.66 10.29
C GLU A 270 -24.47 6.53 11.33
N GLN A 271 -25.15 5.41 11.04
CA GLN A 271 -25.18 4.27 11.94
C GLN A 271 -23.89 3.46 11.85
N ASN A 272 -23.15 3.41 12.95
CA ASN A 272 -21.95 2.59 13.08
C ASN A 272 -22.31 1.20 13.61
N TYR A 273 -21.74 0.16 12.97
CA TYR A 273 -21.94 -1.25 13.33
C TYR A 273 -20.67 -1.91 13.90
N ARG A 274 -19.59 -1.16 14.01
CA ARG A 274 -18.28 -1.66 14.43
C ARG A 274 -18.06 -1.49 15.93
N SER A 275 -18.07 -0.26 16.39
CA SER A 275 -17.56 0.13 17.70
C SER A 275 -18.68 0.25 18.74
N THR A 276 -18.31 0.13 20.01
CA THR A 276 -19.18 0.48 21.14
C THR A 276 -19.47 1.97 21.20
N GLY A 277 -20.48 2.37 21.95
CA GLY A 277 -20.92 3.76 22.10
C GLY A 277 -19.81 4.67 22.66
N THR A 278 -19.11 4.23 23.69
CA THR A 278 -18.00 4.96 24.33
C THR A 278 -16.88 5.30 23.33
N ILE A 279 -16.43 4.33 22.54
CA ILE A 279 -15.38 4.52 21.53
C ILE A 279 -15.87 5.53 20.47
N LEU A 280 -17.11 5.39 20.04
CA LEU A 280 -17.64 6.26 18.99
C LEU A 280 -17.88 7.68 19.47
N GLU A 281 -18.32 7.87 20.72
CA GLU A 281 -18.51 9.18 21.33
C GLU A 281 -17.18 9.90 21.52
N ALA A 282 -16.13 9.16 21.91
CA ALA A 282 -14.77 9.69 21.96
C ALA A 282 -14.27 10.12 20.58
N ALA A 283 -14.45 9.29 19.56
CA ALA A 283 -14.11 9.63 18.19
C ALA A 283 -14.86 10.88 17.69
N ASN A 284 -16.17 10.98 17.97
CA ASN A 284 -16.98 12.17 17.65
C ASN A 284 -16.46 13.41 18.40
N GLY A 285 -16.07 13.28 19.67
CA GLY A 285 -15.50 14.36 20.49
C GLY A 285 -14.26 14.94 19.80
N VAL A 286 -13.29 14.09 19.53
CA VAL A 286 -12.03 14.49 18.86
C VAL A 286 -12.28 15.14 17.51
N ILE A 287 -13.01 14.49 16.61
CA ILE A 287 -13.16 14.96 15.23
C ILE A 287 -14.02 16.23 15.10
N SER A 288 -14.84 16.54 16.10
CA SER A 288 -15.68 17.74 16.13
C SER A 288 -14.87 19.05 16.17
N HIS A 289 -13.58 18.99 16.53
CA HIS A 289 -12.67 20.13 16.55
C HIS A 289 -12.14 20.51 15.17
N ASN A 290 -12.34 19.66 14.15
CA ASN A 290 -12.03 20.02 12.77
C ASN A 290 -13.13 20.89 12.17
N THR A 291 -12.72 21.91 11.40
CA THR A 291 -13.62 22.86 10.76
C THR A 291 -14.00 22.49 9.33
N ASN A 292 -13.06 21.92 8.59
CA ASN A 292 -13.25 21.50 7.20
C ASN A 292 -13.77 20.06 7.13
N ARG A 293 -15.09 19.88 7.36
CA ARG A 293 -15.73 18.56 7.33
C ARG A 293 -17.20 18.64 6.95
N LYS A 294 -17.73 17.56 6.40
CA LYS A 294 -19.17 17.37 6.17
C LYS A 294 -19.87 17.07 7.51
N ASP A 295 -20.95 17.79 7.78
CA ASP A 295 -21.72 17.59 9.01
C ASP A 295 -22.32 16.18 9.06
N LYS A 296 -21.90 15.41 10.05
CA LYS A 296 -22.41 14.07 10.36
C LYS A 296 -22.17 13.74 11.82
N LYS A 297 -23.06 12.98 12.41
CA LYS A 297 -22.91 12.49 13.79
C LYS A 297 -23.11 10.98 13.84
N LEU A 298 -22.02 10.27 14.08
CA LEU A 298 -22.09 8.81 14.17
C LEU A 298 -22.75 8.37 15.48
N TRP A 299 -23.56 7.33 15.39
CA TRP A 299 -24.17 6.68 16.54
C TRP A 299 -24.08 5.15 16.41
N SER A 300 -24.04 4.44 17.53
CA SER A 300 -23.94 2.98 17.58
C SER A 300 -25.10 2.35 18.36
N GLY A 301 -25.53 1.18 17.89
CA GLY A 301 -26.47 0.31 18.59
C GLY A 301 -25.79 -0.78 19.44
N ASN A 302 -24.44 -0.82 19.51
CA ASN A 302 -23.68 -1.91 20.14
C ASN A 302 -23.51 -1.76 21.67
N GLY A 303 -24.36 -0.93 22.31
CA GLY A 303 -24.23 -0.63 23.74
C GLY A 303 -23.15 0.39 24.06
N ALA A 304 -23.06 0.80 25.33
CA ALA A 304 -22.10 1.82 25.77
C ALA A 304 -20.65 1.32 25.63
N GLY A 305 -20.36 0.10 26.08
CA GLY A 305 -19.00 -0.43 26.11
C GLY A 305 -18.26 -0.07 27.40
N LYS A 306 -16.95 -0.38 27.45
CA LYS A 306 -16.05 -0.03 28.56
C LYS A 306 -15.48 1.37 28.36
N PRO A 307 -15.05 2.06 29.45
CA PRO A 307 -14.28 3.29 29.34
C PRO A 307 -12.99 3.09 28.51
N ILE A 308 -12.48 4.18 27.96
CA ILE A 308 -11.17 4.22 27.31
C ILE A 308 -10.12 4.29 28.40
N GLU A 309 -9.17 3.37 28.37
CA GLU A 309 -8.08 3.32 29.34
C GLU A 309 -6.88 4.11 28.84
N ILE A 310 -6.43 5.12 29.62
CA ILE A 310 -5.23 5.90 29.29
C ILE A 310 -4.14 5.60 30.31
N PHE A 311 -2.98 5.21 29.81
CA PHE A 311 -1.79 4.88 30.58
C PHE A 311 -0.71 5.93 30.40
N MET A 312 0.00 6.25 31.49
CA MET A 312 1.08 7.25 31.54
C MET A 312 2.38 6.58 31.98
N PRO A 313 2.98 5.68 31.15
CA PRO A 313 4.24 5.01 31.48
C PRO A 313 5.40 6.02 31.59
N GLU A 314 6.47 5.62 32.32
CA GLU A 314 7.61 6.51 32.54
C GLU A 314 8.38 6.76 31.24
N ASP A 315 8.62 5.69 30.44
CA ASP A 315 9.33 5.75 29.18
C ASP A 315 8.83 4.71 28.15
N GLU A 316 9.52 4.63 27.00
CA GLU A 316 9.16 3.72 25.91
C GLU A 316 9.32 2.23 26.26
N THR A 317 10.14 1.88 27.24
CA THR A 317 10.31 0.49 27.70
C THR A 317 9.11 0.09 28.57
N ASP A 318 8.76 0.93 29.54
CA ASP A 318 7.56 0.72 30.36
C ASP A 318 6.29 0.68 29.51
N GLU A 319 6.22 1.52 28.43
CA GLU A 319 5.11 1.49 27.48
C GLU A 319 4.98 0.13 26.79
N ALA A 320 6.12 -0.40 26.30
CA ALA A 320 6.16 -1.67 25.60
C ALA A 320 5.81 -2.86 26.50
N ASP A 321 6.34 -2.87 27.75
CA ASP A 321 6.04 -3.89 28.73
C ASP A 321 4.57 -3.85 29.13
N PHE A 322 4.02 -2.64 29.37
CA PHE A 322 2.60 -2.46 29.63
C PHE A 322 1.71 -3.01 28.51
N ILE A 323 2.04 -2.73 27.24
CA ILE A 323 1.27 -3.26 26.10
C ILE A 323 1.33 -4.78 26.08
N ALA A 324 2.53 -5.38 26.28
CA ALA A 324 2.71 -6.82 26.27
C ALA A 324 1.94 -7.51 27.40
N GLU A 325 2.05 -7.00 28.62
CA GLU A 325 1.35 -7.53 29.79
C GLU A 325 -0.18 -7.39 29.65
N SER A 326 -0.65 -6.25 29.16
CA SER A 326 -2.09 -6.03 28.92
C SER A 326 -2.64 -7.01 27.86
N ILE A 327 -1.90 -7.28 26.77
CA ILE A 327 -2.29 -8.28 25.77
C ILE A 327 -2.40 -9.65 26.42
N LEU A 328 -1.41 -10.08 27.20
CA LEU A 328 -1.42 -11.38 27.90
C LEU A 328 -2.60 -11.48 28.88
N GLY A 329 -2.81 -10.44 29.67
CA GLY A 329 -3.91 -10.37 30.65
C GLY A 329 -5.28 -10.49 29.96
N ILE A 330 -5.55 -9.62 28.97
CA ILE A 330 -6.83 -9.62 28.24
C ILE A 330 -7.03 -10.93 27.46
N ALA A 331 -5.95 -11.46 26.83
CA ALA A 331 -6.03 -12.74 26.10
C ALA A 331 -6.41 -13.89 27.05
N CYS A 332 -5.85 -13.91 28.26
CA CYS A 332 -6.15 -14.93 29.25
C CYS A 332 -7.56 -14.78 29.86
N GLU A 333 -7.91 -13.58 30.32
CA GLU A 333 -9.18 -13.29 31.01
C GLU A 333 -10.39 -13.43 30.09
N GLU A 334 -10.29 -12.87 28.86
CA GLU A 334 -11.40 -12.84 27.91
C GLU A 334 -11.33 -13.98 26.86
N LYS A 335 -10.32 -14.87 26.97
CA LYS A 335 -10.07 -15.96 26.01
C LYS A 335 -9.96 -15.48 24.55
N ARG A 336 -9.33 -14.31 24.35
CA ARG A 336 -9.11 -13.73 23.03
C ARG A 336 -7.90 -14.33 22.34
N LYS A 337 -7.95 -14.41 21.01
CA LYS A 337 -6.81 -14.81 20.19
C LYS A 337 -5.91 -13.59 19.93
N TYR A 338 -4.63 -13.83 19.65
CA TYR A 338 -3.68 -12.74 19.37
C TYR A 338 -4.01 -11.94 18.10
N ASP A 339 -4.68 -12.50 17.10
CA ASP A 339 -5.14 -11.79 15.92
C ASP A 339 -6.31 -10.80 16.17
N GLU A 340 -6.89 -10.83 17.38
CA GLU A 340 -7.88 -9.86 17.81
C GLU A 340 -7.29 -8.55 18.34
N PHE A 341 -5.95 -8.45 18.46
CA PHE A 341 -5.25 -7.28 18.98
C PHE A 341 -4.55 -6.50 17.86
N GLY A 342 -4.77 -5.19 17.82
CA GLY A 342 -4.05 -4.23 17.01
C GLY A 342 -3.26 -3.25 17.87
N VAL A 343 -1.95 -3.12 17.62
CA VAL A 343 -1.10 -2.11 18.24
C VAL A 343 -0.73 -1.07 17.20
N LEU A 344 -1.23 0.13 17.36
CA LEU A 344 -1.14 1.21 16.39
C LEU A 344 -0.12 2.26 16.85
N MET A 345 0.77 2.66 15.96
CA MET A 345 1.79 3.67 16.21
C MET A 345 1.87 4.67 15.07
N ARG A 346 2.43 5.85 15.33
CA ARG A 346 2.55 6.90 14.30
C ARG A 346 3.63 6.57 13.27
N SER A 347 4.72 5.95 13.69
CA SER A 347 5.83 5.57 12.81
C SER A 347 6.44 4.22 13.22
N ASN A 348 7.04 3.52 12.26
CA ASN A 348 7.69 2.23 12.51
C ASN A 348 8.88 2.30 13.48
N SER A 349 9.47 3.49 13.68
CA SER A 349 10.57 3.67 14.63
C SER A 349 10.16 3.40 16.09
N GLN A 350 8.87 3.57 16.43
CA GLN A 350 8.34 3.26 17.76
C GLN A 350 8.24 1.75 18.02
N GLY A 351 8.11 0.96 16.94
CA GLY A 351 7.86 -0.49 17.05
C GLY A 351 8.96 -1.30 17.70
N ARG A 352 10.22 -0.82 17.70
CA ARG A 352 11.37 -1.59 18.19
C ARG A 352 11.22 -2.07 19.64
N PHE A 353 10.84 -1.20 20.56
CA PHE A 353 10.67 -1.55 21.97
C PHE A 353 9.51 -2.51 22.16
N ILE A 354 8.42 -2.32 21.42
CA ILE A 354 7.24 -3.20 21.45
C ILE A 354 7.60 -4.59 20.91
N GLU A 355 8.39 -4.68 19.82
CA GLU A 355 8.89 -5.96 19.31
C GLU A 355 9.78 -6.67 20.33
N GLU A 356 10.70 -5.94 20.99
CA GLU A 356 11.57 -6.48 22.03
C GLU A 356 10.73 -7.04 23.20
N ALA A 357 9.70 -6.33 23.66
CA ALA A 357 8.79 -6.79 24.73
C ALA A 357 7.97 -8.02 24.27
N PHE A 358 7.49 -8.05 23.03
CA PHE A 358 6.76 -9.21 22.49
C PHE A 358 7.64 -10.46 22.40
N LEU A 359 8.91 -10.30 21.97
CA LEU A 359 9.87 -11.40 21.93
C LEU A 359 10.18 -11.95 23.34
N GLN A 360 10.37 -11.07 24.32
CA GLN A 360 10.63 -11.46 25.72
C GLN A 360 9.45 -12.23 26.34
N ASN A 361 8.23 -11.82 26.00
CA ASN A 361 7.00 -12.43 26.51
C ASN A 361 6.45 -13.56 25.62
N ASN A 362 7.17 -13.98 24.56
CA ASN A 362 6.75 -14.99 23.59
C ASN A 362 5.38 -14.69 22.94
N ILE A 363 5.07 -13.42 22.70
CA ILE A 363 3.86 -12.98 22.01
C ILE A 363 4.13 -13.06 20.50
N PRO A 364 3.39 -13.89 19.75
CA PRO A 364 3.53 -13.91 18.29
C PRO A 364 2.95 -12.62 17.68
N TYR A 365 3.71 -11.96 16.81
CA TYR A 365 3.27 -10.73 16.16
C TYR A 365 3.63 -10.69 14.67
N THR A 366 2.96 -9.80 13.96
CA THR A 366 3.29 -9.38 12.60
C THR A 366 3.44 -7.88 12.56
N MET A 367 4.43 -7.37 11.81
CA MET A 367 4.61 -5.93 11.62
C MET A 367 4.24 -5.54 10.19
N SER A 368 3.15 -4.82 10.04
CA SER A 368 2.77 -4.24 8.74
C SER A 368 3.52 -2.92 8.50
N GLY A 369 4.21 -2.82 7.35
CA GLY A 369 4.98 -1.63 6.97
C GLY A 369 6.48 -1.71 7.25
N GLY A 370 7.02 -2.90 7.57
CA GLY A 370 8.46 -3.19 7.52
C GLY A 370 8.99 -3.21 6.07
N THR A 371 10.28 -3.54 5.87
CA THR A 371 10.85 -3.70 4.51
C THR A 371 10.01 -4.73 3.76
N SER A 372 9.32 -4.28 2.72
CA SER A 372 8.44 -5.11 1.91
C SER A 372 9.13 -6.42 1.51
N PHE A 373 8.41 -7.54 1.54
CA PHE A 373 8.93 -8.82 1.07
C PHE A 373 9.58 -8.70 -0.31
N PHE A 374 8.94 -7.95 -1.21
CA PHE A 374 9.42 -7.72 -2.58
C PHE A 374 10.60 -6.75 -2.68
N GLU A 375 10.90 -5.99 -1.63
CA GLU A 375 12.07 -5.10 -1.56
C GLU A 375 13.31 -5.76 -0.97
N ARG A 376 13.18 -6.98 -0.42
CA ARG A 376 14.32 -7.75 0.05
C ARG A 376 15.28 -8.03 -1.10
N LYS A 377 16.58 -7.84 -0.88
CA LYS A 377 17.61 -7.92 -1.92
C LYS A 377 17.48 -9.18 -2.77
N GLU A 378 17.40 -10.35 -2.14
CA GLU A 378 17.31 -11.65 -2.84
C GLU A 378 16.05 -11.80 -3.69
N ILE A 379 14.93 -11.24 -3.23
CA ILE A 379 13.66 -11.26 -3.97
C ILE A 379 13.74 -10.30 -5.16
N LYS A 380 14.25 -9.10 -4.91
CA LYS A 380 14.40 -8.07 -5.95
C LYS A 380 15.38 -8.49 -7.04
N ASP A 381 16.44 -9.22 -6.70
CA ASP A 381 17.38 -9.79 -7.68
C ASP A 381 16.65 -10.79 -8.61
N VAL A 382 15.88 -11.72 -8.06
CA VAL A 382 15.09 -12.69 -8.87
C VAL A 382 14.07 -11.96 -9.76
N ILE A 383 13.33 -11.00 -9.22
CA ILE A 383 12.35 -10.22 -9.98
C ILE A 383 13.02 -9.43 -11.10
N SER A 384 14.21 -8.87 -10.87
CA SER A 384 14.96 -8.16 -11.90
C SER A 384 15.36 -9.08 -13.07
N TYR A 385 15.72 -10.34 -12.80
CA TYR A 385 15.87 -11.34 -13.86
C TYR A 385 14.60 -11.52 -14.67
N LEU A 386 13.46 -11.67 -14.00
CA LEU A 386 12.17 -11.84 -14.68
C LEU A 386 11.79 -10.63 -15.53
N ARG A 387 12.08 -9.42 -15.05
CA ARG A 387 11.82 -8.17 -15.78
C ARG A 387 12.68 -8.07 -17.05
N VAL A 388 13.98 -8.36 -16.98
CA VAL A 388 14.87 -8.36 -18.16
C VAL A 388 14.46 -9.45 -19.15
N ILE A 389 14.06 -10.63 -18.67
CA ILE A 389 13.54 -11.71 -19.52
C ILE A 389 12.25 -11.27 -20.22
N ALA A 390 11.36 -10.55 -19.53
CA ALA A 390 10.13 -10.03 -20.12
C ALA A 390 10.40 -8.85 -21.09
N ASN A 391 11.31 -7.97 -20.72
CA ASN A 391 11.67 -6.76 -21.49
C ASN A 391 13.18 -6.52 -21.43
N HIS A 392 13.88 -6.78 -22.52
CA HIS A 392 15.35 -6.61 -22.63
C HIS A 392 15.80 -5.15 -22.53
N ASP A 393 14.90 -4.20 -22.82
CA ASP A 393 15.20 -2.77 -22.76
C ASP A 393 15.05 -2.19 -21.34
N ASP A 394 14.76 -3.02 -20.33
CA ASP A 394 14.71 -2.61 -18.93
C ASP A 394 16.15 -2.51 -18.36
N GLU A 395 16.81 -1.42 -18.67
CA GLU A 395 18.23 -1.21 -18.36
C GLU A 395 18.53 -1.17 -16.87
N ILE A 396 17.64 -0.63 -16.06
CA ILE A 396 17.83 -0.57 -14.62
C ILE A 396 17.90 -1.97 -14.02
N ASN A 397 16.98 -2.83 -14.40
CA ASN A 397 17.02 -4.22 -13.95
C ASN A 397 18.16 -5.00 -14.63
N LEU A 398 18.53 -4.67 -15.87
CA LEU A 398 19.70 -5.23 -16.54
C LEU A 398 20.99 -4.90 -15.78
N ILE A 399 21.24 -3.64 -15.43
CA ILE A 399 22.41 -3.20 -14.65
C ILE A 399 22.46 -3.91 -13.29
N ARG A 400 21.30 -4.12 -12.67
CA ARG A 400 21.22 -4.82 -11.39
C ARG A 400 21.70 -6.27 -11.46
N ILE A 401 21.31 -7.00 -12.52
CA ILE A 401 21.56 -8.44 -12.62
C ILE A 401 22.77 -8.83 -13.45
N ILE A 402 23.30 -7.95 -14.28
CA ILE A 402 24.36 -8.27 -15.25
C ILE A 402 25.59 -8.87 -14.57
N ASN A 403 25.89 -8.45 -13.32
CA ASN A 403 26.97 -8.99 -12.47
C ASN A 403 26.48 -9.52 -11.12
N CYS A 404 25.24 -9.97 -11.04
CA CYS A 404 24.64 -10.59 -9.85
C CYS A 404 23.90 -11.88 -10.23
N PRO A 405 24.46 -13.08 -9.97
CA PRO A 405 25.79 -13.40 -9.39
C PRO A 405 27.00 -12.86 -10.18
N ARG A 406 28.17 -12.83 -9.53
CA ARG A 406 29.39 -12.26 -10.13
C ARG A 406 29.82 -13.02 -11.40
N ARG A 407 30.01 -12.29 -12.51
CA ARG A 407 30.36 -12.84 -13.84
C ARG A 407 31.57 -12.14 -14.48
N GLY A 408 32.39 -11.43 -13.70
CA GLY A 408 33.51 -10.66 -14.27
C GLY A 408 33.10 -9.31 -14.88
N ILE A 409 31.80 -9.03 -15.04
CA ILE A 409 31.31 -7.78 -15.63
C ILE A 409 31.38 -6.66 -14.59
N GLY A 410 32.52 -5.98 -14.56
CA GLY A 410 32.79 -4.89 -13.63
C GLY A 410 32.36 -3.50 -14.15
N ARG A 411 32.67 -2.46 -13.35
CA ARG A 411 32.35 -1.06 -13.72
C ARG A 411 32.85 -0.65 -15.10
N ALA A 412 34.05 -1.08 -15.48
CA ALA A 412 34.65 -0.73 -16.78
C ALA A 412 33.85 -1.33 -17.94
N SER A 413 33.38 -2.58 -17.80
CA SER A 413 32.56 -3.26 -18.81
C SER A 413 31.17 -2.61 -18.92
N ILE A 414 30.59 -2.21 -17.80
CA ILE A 414 29.28 -1.49 -17.78
C ILE A 414 29.44 -0.10 -18.41
N GLN A 415 30.55 0.62 -18.12
CA GLN A 415 30.81 1.91 -18.73
C GLN A 415 30.99 1.79 -20.26
N LEU A 416 31.76 0.80 -20.71
CA LEU A 416 31.94 0.51 -22.13
C LEU A 416 30.59 0.23 -22.81
N LEU A 417 29.72 -0.55 -22.15
CA LEU A 417 28.38 -0.88 -22.65
C LEU A 417 27.50 0.38 -22.75
N ASN A 418 27.55 1.25 -21.77
CA ASN A 418 26.80 2.51 -21.75
C ASN A 418 27.30 3.47 -22.86
N ASP A 419 28.62 3.59 -23.01
CA ASP A 419 29.23 4.42 -24.05
C ASP A 419 28.84 3.94 -25.46
N GLU A 420 28.83 2.62 -25.69
CA GLU A 420 28.38 2.03 -26.96
C GLU A 420 26.88 2.24 -27.21
N ALA A 421 26.05 2.08 -26.18
CA ALA A 421 24.60 2.31 -26.25
C ALA A 421 24.31 3.78 -26.63
N ASN A 422 24.99 4.73 -25.99
CA ASN A 422 24.88 6.16 -26.29
C ASN A 422 25.38 6.50 -27.71
N LEU A 423 26.50 5.89 -28.14
CA LEU A 423 27.06 6.12 -29.45
C LEU A 423 26.12 5.66 -30.59
N GLN A 424 25.44 4.53 -30.37
CA GLN A 424 24.52 3.94 -31.34
C GLN A 424 23.09 4.42 -31.19
N GLY A 425 22.73 5.12 -30.09
CA GLY A 425 21.36 5.52 -29.78
C GLY A 425 20.43 4.31 -29.61
N CYS A 426 20.92 3.24 -28.98
CA CYS A 426 20.16 1.99 -28.76
C CYS A 426 20.19 1.57 -27.28
N SER A 427 19.37 0.55 -26.94
CA SER A 427 19.39 0.02 -25.57
C SER A 427 20.70 -0.70 -25.24
N MET A 428 21.03 -0.80 -23.95
CA MET A 428 22.22 -1.54 -23.47
C MET A 428 22.23 -3.00 -23.97
N TRP A 429 21.06 -3.65 -24.07
CA TRP A 429 20.95 -4.99 -24.61
C TRP A 429 21.42 -5.06 -26.08
N ASN A 430 20.96 -4.13 -26.91
CA ASN A 430 21.36 -4.06 -28.32
C ASN A 430 22.84 -3.67 -28.47
N ALA A 431 23.33 -2.76 -27.63
CA ALA A 431 24.76 -2.43 -27.59
C ALA A 431 25.61 -3.65 -27.20
N MET A 432 25.16 -4.49 -26.27
CA MET A 432 25.81 -5.73 -25.86
C MET A 432 25.93 -6.70 -27.07
N ILE A 433 24.84 -6.87 -27.80
CA ILE A 433 24.83 -7.67 -29.03
C ILE A 433 25.84 -7.12 -30.06
N SER A 434 25.85 -5.81 -30.28
CA SER A 434 26.79 -5.13 -31.17
C SER A 434 28.24 -5.35 -30.77
N LEU A 435 28.57 -5.16 -29.48
CA LEU A 435 29.93 -5.36 -28.94
C LEU A 435 30.43 -6.79 -29.10
N VAL A 436 29.56 -7.79 -28.99
CA VAL A 436 29.91 -9.20 -29.11
C VAL A 436 30.08 -9.59 -30.57
N GLN A 437 29.22 -9.13 -31.49
CA GLN A 437 29.21 -9.55 -32.88
C GLN A 437 30.23 -8.82 -33.77
N ARG A 438 30.68 -7.63 -33.33
CA ARG A 438 31.55 -6.78 -34.11
C ARG A 438 33.00 -7.31 -34.12
N GLN A 439 33.60 -7.49 -35.27
CA GLN A 439 35.00 -7.95 -35.40
C GLN A 439 36.00 -6.97 -34.80
N GLU A 440 35.83 -5.68 -35.03
CA GLU A 440 36.62 -4.60 -34.43
C GLU A 440 35.80 -3.97 -33.27
N SER A 441 35.73 -4.64 -32.13
CA SER A 441 35.02 -4.20 -30.95
C SER A 441 36.00 -3.59 -29.92
N PRO A 442 35.62 -2.52 -29.23
CA PRO A 442 36.42 -1.99 -28.13
C PRO A 442 36.42 -2.93 -26.90
N ALA A 443 35.56 -3.95 -26.88
CA ALA A 443 35.52 -4.94 -25.80
C ALA A 443 36.61 -5.99 -25.98
N SER A 444 37.28 -6.36 -24.86
CA SER A 444 38.20 -7.51 -24.84
C SER A 444 37.45 -8.82 -25.06
N GLU A 445 38.16 -9.84 -25.53
CA GLU A 445 37.55 -11.19 -25.74
C GLU A 445 36.89 -11.74 -24.48
N THR A 446 37.51 -11.56 -23.31
CA THR A 446 36.90 -11.95 -22.02
C THR A 446 35.59 -11.23 -21.75
N VAL A 447 35.51 -9.92 -22.01
CA VAL A 447 34.25 -9.14 -21.83
C VAL A 447 33.18 -9.60 -22.83
N LYS A 448 33.56 -9.95 -24.07
CA LYS A 448 32.63 -10.52 -25.05
C LYS A 448 32.11 -11.89 -24.62
N GLU A 449 32.97 -12.74 -24.07
CA GLU A 449 32.60 -14.05 -23.55
C GLU A 449 31.62 -13.89 -22.38
N ASP A 450 31.92 -13.02 -21.40
CA ASP A 450 31.08 -12.73 -20.25
C ASP A 450 29.67 -12.21 -20.68
N PHE A 451 29.64 -11.28 -21.65
CA PHE A 451 28.38 -10.79 -22.23
C PHE A 451 27.61 -11.87 -22.96
N SER A 452 28.32 -12.71 -23.77
CA SER A 452 27.69 -13.79 -24.51
C SER A 452 27.07 -14.83 -23.60
N GLU A 453 27.75 -15.21 -22.53
CA GLU A 453 27.25 -16.16 -21.53
C GLU A 453 26.02 -15.60 -20.82
N PHE A 454 26.07 -14.33 -20.40
CA PHE A 454 24.93 -13.68 -19.77
C PHE A 454 23.71 -13.61 -20.70
N MET A 455 23.89 -13.14 -21.95
CA MET A 455 22.81 -13.09 -22.94
C MET A 455 22.22 -14.46 -23.22
N LYS A 456 23.07 -15.49 -23.32
CA LYS A 456 22.61 -16.87 -23.53
C LYS A 456 21.69 -17.35 -22.42
N ILE A 457 22.05 -17.13 -21.15
CA ILE A 457 21.21 -17.50 -20.02
C ILE A 457 19.84 -16.78 -20.10
N ILE A 458 19.83 -15.47 -20.37
CA ILE A 458 18.59 -14.70 -20.46
C ILE A 458 17.70 -15.23 -21.60
N GLU A 459 18.26 -15.47 -22.81
CA GLU A 459 17.49 -15.93 -23.96
C GLU A 459 16.97 -17.35 -23.80
N GLU A 460 17.75 -18.27 -23.22
CA GLU A 460 17.30 -19.63 -22.92
C GLU A 460 16.09 -19.64 -21.98
N HIS A 461 16.14 -18.82 -20.93
CA HIS A 461 15.03 -18.71 -19.98
C HIS A 461 13.85 -17.90 -20.53
N ARG A 462 14.10 -16.94 -21.41
CA ARG A 462 13.05 -16.21 -22.12
C ARG A 462 12.16 -17.16 -22.91
N GLN A 463 12.75 -18.04 -23.71
CA GLN A 463 12.01 -19.03 -24.49
C GLN A 463 11.14 -19.94 -23.59
N LYS A 464 11.64 -20.31 -22.41
CA LYS A 464 10.91 -21.16 -21.47
C LYS A 464 9.78 -20.38 -20.75
N LEU A 465 10.06 -19.17 -20.27
CA LEU A 465 9.16 -18.39 -19.41
C LEU A 465 8.02 -17.70 -20.18
N LEU A 466 8.24 -17.37 -21.47
CA LEU A 466 7.19 -16.79 -22.29
C LEU A 466 6.21 -17.84 -22.84
N THR A 467 6.50 -19.14 -22.71
CA THR A 467 5.70 -20.22 -23.28
C THR A 467 5.13 -21.15 -22.18
N GLY A 468 3.80 -21.31 -22.18
CA GLY A 468 3.11 -22.33 -21.40
C GLY A 468 3.07 -22.12 -19.88
N ARG A 469 2.43 -23.03 -19.16
CA ARG A 469 2.25 -23.05 -17.70
C ARG A 469 3.52 -23.56 -16.97
N GLY A 470 3.55 -23.51 -15.65
CA GLY A 470 4.66 -23.95 -14.82
C GLY A 470 5.66 -22.84 -14.51
N LEU A 471 5.16 -21.61 -14.31
CA LEU A 471 5.99 -20.42 -14.05
C LEU A 471 6.89 -20.62 -12.84
N SER A 472 6.36 -21.13 -11.70
CA SER A 472 7.12 -21.39 -10.48
C SER A 472 8.30 -22.33 -10.71
N GLN A 473 8.07 -23.46 -11.40
CA GLN A 473 9.13 -24.41 -11.73
C GLN A 473 10.21 -23.83 -12.64
N LYS A 474 9.83 -23.06 -13.65
CA LYS A 474 10.77 -22.42 -14.59
C LYS A 474 11.63 -21.36 -13.92
N ILE A 475 11.05 -20.60 -12.97
CA ILE A 475 11.80 -19.65 -12.16
C ILE A 475 12.76 -20.37 -11.19
N ARG A 476 12.34 -21.49 -10.61
CA ARG A 476 13.25 -22.34 -9.79
C ARG A 476 14.47 -22.77 -10.62
N GLN A 477 14.25 -23.25 -11.84
CA GLN A 477 15.33 -23.64 -12.75
C GLN A 477 16.25 -22.46 -13.10
N LEU A 478 15.70 -21.26 -13.32
CA LEU A 478 16.50 -20.04 -13.52
C LEU A 478 17.42 -19.77 -12.31
N ILE A 479 16.89 -19.85 -11.09
CA ILE A 479 17.64 -19.59 -9.86
C ILE A 479 18.78 -20.61 -9.68
N GLU A 480 18.54 -21.87 -10.06
CA GLU A 480 19.57 -22.92 -10.06
C GLU A 480 20.61 -22.68 -11.15
N ASP A 481 20.21 -22.40 -12.39
CA ASP A 481 21.11 -22.21 -13.54
C ASP A 481 22.01 -20.99 -13.38
N ILE A 482 21.56 -19.92 -12.69
CA ILE A 482 22.41 -18.77 -12.35
C ILE A 482 23.26 -18.97 -11.09
N ASN A 483 23.18 -20.14 -10.44
CA ASN A 483 23.93 -20.46 -9.21
C ASN A 483 23.72 -19.44 -8.08
N TYR A 484 22.49 -18.94 -7.90
CA TYR A 484 22.20 -17.87 -6.94
C TYR A 484 22.47 -18.28 -5.49
N LYS A 485 22.31 -19.56 -5.14
CA LYS A 485 22.63 -20.10 -3.81
C LYS A 485 24.12 -20.00 -3.49
N ASP A 486 25.00 -20.34 -4.41
CA ASP A 486 26.45 -20.26 -4.23
C ASP A 486 26.93 -18.81 -4.12
N TYR A 487 26.26 -17.90 -4.86
CA TYR A 487 26.45 -16.47 -4.69
C TYR A 487 26.12 -16.01 -3.27
N LEU A 488 24.97 -16.42 -2.71
CA LEU A 488 24.61 -16.09 -1.33
C LEU A 488 25.59 -16.68 -0.31
N LEU A 489 26.05 -17.93 -0.50
CA LEU A 489 27.08 -18.54 0.35
C LEU A 489 28.40 -17.77 0.34
N THR A 490 28.77 -17.23 -0.81
CA THR A 490 30.00 -16.43 -0.97
C THR A 490 29.84 -15.05 -0.34
N GLU A 491 28.74 -14.36 -0.62
CA GLU A 491 28.48 -13.00 -0.15
C GLU A 491 28.26 -12.93 1.37
N TYR A 492 27.64 -13.97 1.94
CA TYR A 492 27.33 -14.08 3.38
C TYR A 492 28.15 -15.19 4.07
N SER A 493 29.39 -15.46 3.62
CA SER A 493 30.23 -16.55 4.07
C SER A 493 30.46 -16.65 5.59
N LYS A 494 30.27 -15.55 6.32
CA LYS A 494 30.37 -15.46 7.78
C LYS A 494 29.05 -15.64 8.52
N ASN A 495 27.91 -15.79 7.81
CA ASN A 495 26.59 -15.83 8.41
C ASN A 495 25.66 -16.81 7.70
N GLU A 496 25.83 -18.11 7.99
CA GLU A 496 24.97 -19.19 7.45
C GLU A 496 23.47 -19.00 7.76
N LYS A 497 23.12 -18.40 8.92
CA LYS A 497 21.73 -18.13 9.27
C LYS A 497 21.10 -17.15 8.28
N ALA A 498 21.86 -16.12 7.85
CA ALA A 498 21.39 -15.16 6.84
C ALA A 498 21.15 -15.85 5.49
N VAL A 499 22.04 -16.76 5.07
CA VAL A 499 21.87 -17.53 3.82
C VAL A 499 20.61 -18.38 3.88
N ARG A 500 20.39 -19.13 4.97
CA ARG A 500 19.19 -19.96 5.15
C ARG A 500 17.91 -19.09 5.12
N PHE A 501 17.94 -17.94 5.78
CA PHE A 501 16.80 -17.03 5.80
C PHE A 501 16.47 -16.48 4.40
N LYS A 502 17.49 -16.08 3.63
CA LYS A 502 17.34 -15.59 2.25
C LYS A 502 16.82 -16.67 1.30
N MET A 503 17.35 -17.91 1.42
CA MET A 503 16.83 -19.04 0.66
C MET A 503 15.38 -19.36 1.01
N LYS A 504 14.98 -19.25 2.29
CA LYS A 504 13.59 -19.42 2.72
C LYS A 504 12.69 -18.32 2.09
N ASN A 505 13.18 -17.11 1.96
CA ASN A 505 12.43 -16.03 1.28
C ASN A 505 12.21 -16.37 -0.21
N ILE A 506 13.23 -16.89 -0.89
CA ILE A 506 13.11 -17.32 -2.30
C ILE A 506 12.09 -18.47 -2.43
N GLU A 507 12.12 -19.46 -1.54
CA GLU A 507 11.13 -20.54 -1.53
C GLU A 507 9.70 -19.99 -1.28
N SER A 508 9.55 -19.01 -0.39
CA SER A 508 8.26 -18.36 -0.17
C SER A 508 7.76 -17.62 -1.42
N LEU A 509 8.66 -16.99 -2.20
CA LEU A 509 8.34 -16.41 -3.49
C LEU A 509 7.81 -17.46 -4.47
N LEU A 510 8.54 -18.56 -4.62
CA LEU A 510 8.17 -19.64 -5.54
C LEU A 510 6.82 -20.26 -5.19
N ASN A 511 6.56 -20.49 -3.90
CA ASN A 511 5.28 -21.00 -3.42
C ASN A 511 4.14 -20.00 -3.72
N SER A 512 4.37 -18.70 -3.54
CA SER A 512 3.37 -17.69 -3.87
C SER A 512 3.04 -17.61 -5.36
N ILE A 513 4.04 -17.85 -6.22
CA ILE A 513 3.86 -17.96 -7.68
C ILE A 513 3.03 -19.21 -8.01
N GLU A 514 3.32 -20.35 -7.38
CA GLU A 514 2.61 -21.60 -7.61
C GLU A 514 1.14 -21.51 -7.22
N VAL A 515 0.84 -20.91 -6.06
CA VAL A 515 -0.53 -20.64 -5.62
C VAL A 515 -1.26 -19.73 -6.61
N TRP A 516 -0.62 -18.63 -7.04
CA TRP A 516 -1.19 -17.69 -7.98
C TRP A 516 -1.41 -18.31 -9.38
N GLU A 517 -0.47 -19.13 -9.84
CA GLU A 517 -0.57 -19.80 -11.15
C GLU A 517 -1.72 -20.82 -11.20
N ASN A 518 -1.98 -21.48 -10.08
CA ASN A 518 -3.03 -22.50 -9.95
C ASN A 518 -4.37 -21.95 -9.47
N ASP A 519 -4.48 -20.64 -9.29
CA ASP A 519 -5.75 -19.99 -8.89
C ASP A 519 -6.79 -20.17 -10.02
N PRO A 520 -7.97 -20.79 -9.72
CA PRO A 520 -9.01 -21.01 -10.72
C PRO A 520 -9.59 -19.73 -11.34
N ASP A 521 -9.46 -18.61 -10.65
CA ASP A 521 -9.94 -17.29 -11.12
C ASP A 521 -8.88 -16.56 -11.98
N ASN A 522 -7.67 -17.14 -12.16
CA ASN A 522 -6.61 -16.60 -12.99
C ASN A 522 -6.64 -17.22 -14.40
N ASP A 523 -7.31 -16.53 -15.32
CA ASP A 523 -7.52 -17.02 -16.68
C ASP A 523 -6.25 -17.08 -17.53
N ASN A 524 -5.19 -16.31 -17.18
CA ASN A 524 -3.98 -16.21 -17.99
C ASN A 524 -2.72 -15.99 -17.13
N PRO A 525 -2.23 -17.04 -16.43
CA PRO A 525 -1.02 -16.96 -15.63
C PRO A 525 0.22 -16.91 -16.54
N ASN A 526 0.74 -15.71 -16.77
CA ASN A 526 1.97 -15.48 -17.54
C ASN A 526 2.91 -14.53 -16.80
N ILE A 527 4.17 -14.46 -17.23
CA ILE A 527 5.20 -13.64 -16.59
C ILE A 527 4.83 -12.15 -16.53
N PHE A 528 4.21 -11.59 -17.58
CA PHE A 528 3.82 -10.18 -17.62
C PHE A 528 2.75 -9.86 -16.58
N ASN A 529 1.72 -10.70 -16.49
CA ASN A 529 0.66 -10.52 -15.51
C ASN A 529 1.17 -10.70 -14.08
N TYR A 530 2.12 -11.62 -13.86
CA TYR A 530 2.76 -11.78 -12.57
C TYR A 530 3.60 -10.56 -12.17
N LEU A 531 4.42 -10.02 -13.07
CA LEU A 531 5.23 -8.82 -12.82
C LEU A 531 4.36 -7.58 -12.56
N ASN A 532 3.27 -7.41 -13.31
CA ASN A 532 2.30 -6.34 -13.05
C ASN A 532 1.68 -6.49 -11.66
N ARG A 533 1.26 -7.71 -11.29
CA ARG A 533 0.73 -8.00 -9.96
C ARG A 533 1.72 -7.62 -8.87
N ILE A 534 2.99 -8.02 -8.96
CA ILE A 534 4.02 -7.68 -7.96
C ILE A 534 4.16 -6.17 -7.81
N THR A 535 4.24 -5.45 -8.92
CA THR A 535 4.43 -3.99 -8.88
C THR A 535 3.26 -3.29 -8.22
N LEU A 536 2.04 -3.81 -8.39
CA LEU A 536 0.85 -3.31 -7.73
C LEU A 536 0.73 -3.77 -6.26
N MET A 537 1.26 -4.97 -5.92
CA MET A 537 1.23 -5.54 -4.57
C MET A 537 2.35 -5.03 -3.66
N SER A 538 3.47 -4.55 -4.19
CA SER A 538 4.60 -4.08 -3.39
C SER A 538 4.26 -2.92 -2.43
N ARG A 539 3.08 -2.33 -2.59
CA ARG A 539 2.50 -1.32 -1.69
C ARG A 539 1.51 -1.88 -0.65
N ASP A 540 0.99 -3.11 -0.86
CA ASP A 540 -0.09 -3.70 -0.05
C ASP A 540 0.38 -5.00 0.62
N ASN A 541 1.49 -4.94 1.37
CA ASN A 541 2.02 -6.11 2.06
C ASN A 541 1.08 -6.58 3.17
N GLU A 542 0.34 -7.65 2.91
CA GLU A 542 -0.28 -8.47 3.94
C GLU A 542 -0.15 -9.95 3.57
N ASP A 543 0.64 -10.67 4.36
CA ASP A 543 0.72 -12.13 4.31
C ASP A 543 -0.57 -12.74 4.87
N GLU A 544 -1.23 -13.62 4.11
CA GLU A 544 -2.35 -14.46 4.59
C GLU A 544 -1.95 -15.43 5.75
N ASN A 545 -0.66 -15.45 6.13
CA ASN A 545 -0.10 -16.30 7.20
C ASN A 545 -0.15 -15.68 8.61
N ASP A 546 -0.82 -14.56 8.80
CA ASP A 546 -0.80 -13.80 10.08
C ASP A 546 -1.92 -14.18 11.06
N LYS A 547 -2.67 -15.24 10.79
CA LYS A 547 -3.67 -15.76 11.73
C LYS A 547 -3.03 -16.18 13.04
N GLY A 548 -3.58 -15.69 14.15
CA GLY A 548 -3.09 -15.99 15.50
C GLY A 548 -1.88 -15.17 15.95
N LYS A 549 -1.61 -14.00 15.35
CA LYS A 549 -0.54 -13.07 15.72
C LYS A 549 -1.11 -11.69 16.04
N VAL A 550 -0.48 -10.97 16.98
CA VAL A 550 -0.78 -9.56 17.25
C VAL A 550 -0.38 -8.72 16.03
N ASN A 551 -1.24 -7.79 15.65
CA ASN A 551 -0.99 -6.89 14.53
C ASN A 551 -0.32 -5.60 15.03
N LEU A 552 0.98 -5.43 14.76
CA LEU A 552 1.75 -4.23 15.05
C LEU A 552 1.91 -3.42 13.76
N MET A 553 1.40 -2.17 13.74
CA MET A 553 1.39 -1.38 12.50
C MET A 553 1.30 0.12 12.75
N THR A 554 1.58 0.89 11.70
CA THR A 554 1.30 2.32 11.75
C THR A 554 -0.22 2.58 11.65
N ILE A 555 -0.66 3.72 12.20
CA ILE A 555 -2.07 4.14 12.08
C ILE A 555 -2.51 4.21 10.61
N HIS A 556 -1.64 4.69 9.71
CA HIS A 556 -1.94 4.73 8.27
C HIS A 556 -2.19 3.33 7.69
N ALA A 557 -1.39 2.34 8.08
CA ALA A 557 -1.56 0.97 7.63
C ALA A 557 -2.81 0.29 8.19
N SER A 558 -3.35 0.79 9.31
CA SER A 558 -4.57 0.26 9.93
C SER A 558 -5.87 0.70 9.24
N LYS A 559 -5.78 1.62 8.28
CA LYS A 559 -6.97 2.08 7.54
C LYS A 559 -7.61 0.92 6.76
N GLY A 560 -8.91 0.77 6.90
CA GLY A 560 -9.68 -0.36 6.35
C GLY A 560 -9.74 -1.58 7.29
N LEU A 561 -8.84 -1.69 8.27
CA LEU A 561 -8.84 -2.79 9.25
C LEU A 561 -9.70 -2.45 10.48
N GLU A 562 -9.94 -3.47 11.31
CA GLU A 562 -10.63 -3.34 12.59
C GLU A 562 -10.21 -4.47 13.54
N PHE A 563 -10.09 -4.15 14.82
CA PHE A 563 -9.68 -5.10 15.84
C PHE A 563 -10.60 -5.03 17.05
N PRO A 564 -10.93 -6.16 17.68
CA PRO A 564 -11.65 -6.16 18.96
C PRO A 564 -10.98 -5.30 20.04
N VAL A 565 -9.65 -5.38 20.16
CA VAL A 565 -8.86 -4.60 21.12
C VAL A 565 -7.79 -3.81 20.37
N VAL A 566 -7.73 -2.50 20.60
CA VAL A 566 -6.73 -1.61 20.00
C VAL A 566 -5.92 -0.91 21.07
N PHE A 567 -4.61 -0.90 20.88
CA PHE A 567 -3.65 -0.06 21.59
C PHE A 567 -3.20 1.06 20.65
N ILE A 568 -3.20 2.31 21.12
CA ILE A 568 -2.59 3.46 20.46
C ILE A 568 -1.35 3.83 21.27
N ALA A 569 -0.16 3.58 20.71
CA ALA A 569 1.10 3.86 21.39
C ALA A 569 1.64 5.25 21.04
N GLY A 570 2.10 5.99 22.06
CA GLY A 570 2.76 7.28 21.90
C GLY A 570 1.81 8.42 21.56
N ALA A 571 0.69 8.54 22.27
CA ALA A 571 -0.20 9.70 22.15
C ALA A 571 0.41 10.94 22.85
N GLU A 572 1.42 11.53 22.22
CA GLU A 572 2.25 12.62 22.76
C GLU A 572 2.47 13.72 21.73
N GLU A 573 2.64 14.95 22.22
CA GLU A 573 3.07 16.07 21.38
C GLU A 573 4.40 15.72 20.67
N GLY A 574 4.45 16.01 19.36
CA GLY A 574 5.60 15.67 18.51
C GLY A 574 5.53 14.30 17.86
N LEU A 575 4.72 13.36 18.39
CA LEU A 575 4.42 12.07 17.76
C LEU A 575 2.99 12.04 17.20
N ILE A 576 1.99 12.31 18.02
CA ILE A 576 0.57 12.44 17.64
C ILE A 576 0.02 13.69 18.36
N PRO A 577 -0.05 14.87 17.70
CA PRO A 577 0.31 15.16 16.30
C PRO A 577 1.83 15.11 16.05
N HIS A 578 2.22 14.70 14.83
CA HIS A 578 3.62 14.61 14.46
C HIS A 578 4.21 16.02 14.20
N ALA A 579 5.33 16.35 14.87
CA ALA A 579 5.93 17.69 14.84
C ALA A 579 6.15 18.22 13.41
N ARG A 580 6.74 17.39 12.54
CA ARG A 580 7.00 17.76 11.14
C ARG A 580 5.73 18.08 10.36
N SER A 581 4.65 17.31 10.56
CA SER A 581 3.37 17.55 9.89
C SER A 581 2.74 18.87 10.33
N VAL A 582 2.87 19.22 11.60
CA VAL A 582 2.39 20.49 12.15
C VAL A 582 3.20 21.66 11.58
N GLU A 583 4.54 21.53 11.49
CA GLU A 583 5.41 22.55 10.91
C GLU A 583 5.14 22.76 9.41
N GLU A 584 5.03 21.69 8.64
CA GLU A 584 4.78 21.74 7.19
C GLU A 584 3.40 22.33 6.86
N ASN A 585 2.42 22.18 7.75
CA ASN A 585 1.06 22.71 7.62
C ASN A 585 0.83 24.05 8.38
N ASN A 586 1.87 24.82 8.67
CA ASN A 586 1.78 26.12 9.36
C ASN A 586 1.00 26.06 10.70
N GLY A 587 1.12 24.96 11.44
CA GLY A 587 0.44 24.76 12.71
C GLY A 587 -0.94 24.12 12.61
N ASP A 588 -1.42 23.81 11.41
CA ASP A 588 -2.67 23.07 11.24
C ASP A 588 -2.52 21.60 11.66
N VAL A 589 -3.41 21.14 12.52
CA VAL A 589 -3.42 19.78 13.08
C VAL A 589 -4.62 18.95 12.60
N GLU A 590 -5.43 19.46 11.68
CA GLU A 590 -6.67 18.79 11.28
C GLU A 590 -6.42 17.40 10.66
N GLU A 591 -5.36 17.23 9.87
CA GLU A 591 -5.03 15.92 9.30
C GLU A 591 -4.51 14.94 10.36
N GLU A 592 -3.66 15.39 11.28
CA GLU A 592 -3.20 14.57 12.39
C GLU A 592 -4.35 14.18 13.33
N ARG A 593 -5.35 15.07 13.49
CA ARG A 593 -6.59 14.75 14.24
C ARG A 593 -7.43 13.72 13.50
N ARG A 594 -7.54 13.77 12.17
CA ARG A 594 -8.18 12.71 11.38
C ARG A 594 -7.43 11.39 11.53
N LEU A 595 -6.11 11.44 11.59
CA LEU A 595 -5.29 10.23 11.82
C LEU A 595 -5.58 9.61 13.20
N PHE A 596 -5.67 10.43 14.23
CA PHE A 596 -6.04 9.97 15.58
C PHE A 596 -7.49 9.44 15.62
N TYR A 597 -8.43 10.11 14.96
CA TYR A 597 -9.79 9.62 14.76
C TYR A 597 -9.82 8.25 14.05
N VAL A 598 -9.00 8.08 13.01
CA VAL A 598 -8.86 6.78 12.35
C VAL A 598 -8.37 5.72 13.34
N ALA A 599 -7.36 6.01 14.16
CA ALA A 599 -6.85 5.06 15.14
C ALA A 599 -7.94 4.64 16.16
N ILE A 600 -8.67 5.59 16.74
CA ILE A 600 -9.78 5.31 17.67
C ILE A 600 -10.83 4.42 17.01
N THR A 601 -11.22 4.73 15.79
CA THR A 601 -12.28 4.00 15.06
C THR A 601 -11.85 2.62 14.51
N ARG A 602 -10.60 2.19 14.77
CA ARG A 602 -10.19 0.79 14.52
C ARG A 602 -10.67 -0.15 15.62
N ALA A 603 -10.92 0.37 16.83
CA ALA A 603 -11.37 -0.43 17.96
C ALA A 603 -12.87 -0.80 17.85
N ARG A 604 -13.15 -2.06 18.17
CA ARG A 604 -14.53 -2.57 18.27
C ARG A 604 -15.03 -2.54 19.71
N ASP A 605 -14.30 -3.20 20.61
CA ASP A 605 -14.74 -3.50 21.97
C ASP A 605 -13.97 -2.70 23.04
N LYS A 606 -12.64 -2.58 22.88
CA LYS A 606 -11.74 -1.93 23.82
C LYS A 606 -10.73 -1.04 23.12
N LEU A 607 -10.44 0.10 23.75
CA LEU A 607 -9.41 1.04 23.36
C LEU A 607 -8.52 1.38 24.54
N LEU A 608 -7.21 1.16 24.38
CA LEU A 608 -6.17 1.54 25.33
C LEU A 608 -5.21 2.52 24.65
N ILE A 609 -4.84 3.58 25.34
CA ILE A 609 -3.97 4.63 24.79
C ILE A 609 -2.81 4.82 25.77
N SER A 610 -1.59 4.92 25.28
CA SER A 610 -0.41 5.22 26.08
C SER A 610 0.21 6.57 25.71
N SER A 611 0.71 7.28 26.73
CA SER A 611 1.44 8.53 26.61
C SER A 611 2.56 8.52 27.64
N CYS A 612 3.82 8.43 27.21
CA CYS A 612 4.97 8.40 28.10
C CYS A 612 5.22 9.76 28.76
N ARG A 613 5.86 9.74 29.94
CA ARG A 613 6.35 10.96 30.58
C ARG A 613 7.67 11.43 29.98
N LYS A 614 8.48 10.49 29.50
CA LYS A 614 9.79 10.74 28.90
C LYS A 614 9.97 9.89 27.64
N ARG A 615 10.71 10.42 26.67
CA ARG A 615 11.12 9.68 25.46
C ARG A 615 12.59 9.89 25.19
N ARG A 616 13.23 8.86 24.64
CA ARG A 616 14.61 8.91 24.19
C ARG A 616 14.68 9.32 22.73
N HIS A 617 15.25 10.48 22.47
CA HIS A 617 15.54 10.94 21.12
C HIS A 617 17.05 10.99 20.89
N MET A 618 17.57 10.17 19.95
CA MET A 618 19.02 9.99 19.60
C MET A 618 19.87 9.64 20.81
N GLN A 619 20.02 9.87 21.85
CA GLN A 619 20.76 9.57 23.07
C GLN A 619 20.37 10.50 24.26
N MET A 620 19.49 11.44 24.01
CA MET A 620 18.96 12.32 25.05
C MET A 620 17.57 11.86 25.45
N VAL A 621 17.32 11.82 26.75
CA VAL A 621 15.99 11.61 27.32
C VAL A 621 15.38 12.98 27.54
N SER A 622 14.20 13.22 27.00
CA SER A 622 13.43 14.46 27.18
C SER A 622 12.07 14.16 27.79
N GLU A 623 11.60 15.04 28.63
CA GLU A 623 10.19 15.04 29.06
C GLU A 623 9.32 15.36 27.84
N VAL A 624 8.17 14.69 27.75
CA VAL A 624 7.20 14.90 26.69
C VAL A 624 5.83 15.24 27.27
N GLU A 625 5.07 16.02 26.53
CA GLU A 625 3.71 16.39 26.92
C GLU A 625 2.71 15.40 26.32
N PRO A 626 1.65 15.03 27.02
CA PRO A 626 0.56 14.27 26.46
C PRO A 626 -0.02 14.95 25.19
N SER A 627 -0.49 14.17 24.25
CA SER A 627 -1.15 14.70 23.07
C SER A 627 -2.33 15.59 23.43
N ARG A 628 -2.40 16.78 22.81
CA ARG A 628 -3.59 17.66 22.91
C ARG A 628 -4.89 16.97 22.51
N PHE A 629 -4.84 15.93 21.70
CA PHE A 629 -6.02 15.16 21.29
C PHE A 629 -6.63 14.34 22.43
N LEU A 630 -5.87 14.04 23.49
CA LEU A 630 -6.43 13.38 24.68
C LEU A 630 -7.42 14.27 25.42
N ASP A 631 -7.17 15.58 25.46
CA ASP A 631 -8.07 16.56 26.08
C ASP A 631 -9.35 16.80 25.26
N GLU A 632 -9.34 16.41 23.98
CA GLU A 632 -10.52 16.49 23.10
C GLU A 632 -11.48 15.29 23.30
N ILE A 633 -11.06 14.25 24.02
CA ILE A 633 -11.92 13.14 24.40
C ILE A 633 -12.77 13.57 25.62
N PRO A 634 -14.11 13.39 25.58
CA PRO A 634 -14.95 13.69 26.74
C PRO A 634 -14.49 12.99 28.03
N ALA A 635 -14.24 13.73 29.07
CA ALA A 635 -13.62 13.23 30.32
C ALA A 635 -14.39 12.08 30.98
N ASN A 636 -15.72 12.03 30.83
CA ASN A 636 -16.57 10.96 31.35
C ASN A 636 -16.39 9.61 30.65
N LEU A 637 -15.65 9.56 29.53
CA LEU A 637 -15.41 8.34 28.75
C LEU A 637 -14.05 7.71 29.03
N VAL A 638 -13.22 8.33 29.85
CA VAL A 638 -11.81 8.00 30.06
C VAL A 638 -11.54 7.57 31.50
N GLU A 639 -10.73 6.53 31.65
CA GLU A 639 -10.10 6.15 32.92
C GLU A 639 -8.58 6.25 32.79
N TYR A 640 -7.96 7.05 33.69
CA TYR A 640 -6.51 7.19 33.74
C TYR A 640 -5.93 6.17 34.70
N HIS A 641 -4.97 5.40 34.22
CA HIS A 641 -4.21 4.44 35.03
C HIS A 641 -2.81 4.98 35.29
N GLU A 642 -2.50 5.29 36.51
CA GLU A 642 -1.12 5.54 36.95
C GLU A 642 -0.38 4.20 37.07
N PRO A 643 0.94 4.14 36.71
CA PRO A 643 1.71 2.94 36.88
C PRO A 643 1.66 2.52 38.38
N LYS A 644 1.00 1.42 38.66
CA LYS A 644 1.12 0.79 39.97
C LYS A 644 2.54 0.27 40.06
N THR A 645 3.35 0.82 40.95
CA THR A 645 4.56 0.17 41.42
C THR A 645 4.15 -1.13 42.12
N VAL A 646 3.99 -2.19 41.39
CA VAL A 646 3.71 -3.51 41.94
C VAL A 646 4.96 -3.96 42.68
N THR A 647 4.90 -4.08 43.96
CA THR A 647 6.03 -4.58 44.74
C THR A 647 6.27 -6.07 44.43
N ILE A 648 7.53 -6.53 44.53
CA ILE A 648 7.91 -7.94 44.31
C ILE A 648 7.02 -8.90 45.13
N GLU A 649 6.53 -8.50 46.28
CA GLU A 649 5.60 -9.25 47.12
C GLU A 649 4.19 -9.37 46.50
N GLU A 650 3.68 -8.34 45.88
CA GLU A 650 2.38 -8.36 45.17
C GLU A 650 2.42 -9.19 43.92
N THR A 651 3.51 -9.12 43.16
CA THR A 651 3.74 -9.99 42.00
C THR A 651 3.80 -11.46 42.39
N GLY A 652 4.48 -11.80 43.49
CA GLY A 652 4.52 -13.15 44.06
C GLY A 652 3.14 -13.66 44.49
N LYS A 653 2.28 -12.80 45.02
CA LYS A 653 0.91 -13.13 45.41
C LYS A 653 0.00 -13.36 44.21
N MET A 654 0.05 -12.47 43.23
CA MET A 654 -0.72 -12.61 41.98
C MET A 654 -0.33 -13.91 41.23
N PHE A 655 0.96 -14.23 41.17
CA PHE A 655 1.44 -15.47 40.56
C PHE A 655 1.01 -16.73 41.35
N GLY A 656 0.96 -16.62 42.69
CA GLY A 656 0.46 -17.69 43.56
C GLY A 656 -1.03 -17.95 43.37
N ASP A 657 -1.83 -16.90 43.28
CA ASP A 657 -3.29 -16.96 43.07
C ASP A 657 -3.60 -17.49 41.64
N PHE A 658 -2.84 -17.08 40.62
CA PHE A 658 -2.93 -17.60 39.24
C PHE A 658 -2.62 -19.10 39.19
N LEU A 659 -1.56 -19.57 39.86
CA LEU A 659 -1.24 -20.99 39.94
C LEU A 659 -2.30 -21.81 40.71
N GLN A 660 -2.96 -21.23 41.72
CA GLN A 660 -4.08 -21.87 42.40
C GLN A 660 -5.31 -21.97 41.48
N GLN A 661 -5.62 -20.92 40.71
CA GLN A 661 -6.72 -20.98 39.73
C GLN A 661 -6.47 -22.01 38.62
N LEU A 662 -5.25 -22.11 38.10
CA LEU A 662 -4.87 -23.14 37.12
C LEU A 662 -5.03 -24.55 37.72
N LYS A 663 -4.62 -24.77 38.96
CA LYS A 663 -4.80 -26.05 39.66
C LYS A 663 -6.24 -26.42 39.95
N SER A 664 -7.14 -25.43 40.08
CA SER A 664 -8.57 -25.67 40.29
C SER A 664 -9.36 -25.96 39.01
N GLN A 665 -8.76 -25.71 37.84
CA GLN A 665 -9.35 -25.97 36.53
C GLN A 665 -8.79 -27.23 35.82
N MET A 666 -7.77 -27.86 36.41
CA MET A 666 -7.29 -29.19 36.03
C MET A 666 -7.95 -30.28 36.90
#